data_e4fd69d9b49315cc9fec3ddd6eddc1ad
#
_entry.id   e4fd69d9b49315cc9fec3ddd6eddc1ad
#
_cell.length_a   1.000
_cell.length_b   1.000
_cell.length_c   1.000
_cell.angle_alpha   90.00
_cell.angle_beta   90.00
_cell.angle_gamma   90.00
#
_symmetry.space_group_name_H-M   'P 1'
#
loop_
_entity.id
_entity.type
_entity.pdbx_description
1 polymer ?
#
loop_
_entity_poly.entity_id
_entity_poly.type
_entity_poly.pdbx_seq_one_letter_code
_entity_poly.pdbx_strand_id
1 'polypeptide(L)'
;MNGRRVPYYLAAFASLITFSVYLPALRNDFVTWDDNSYVITNLHIHSLNWAFFRWAFSGFHVGNWHPLTWISHALDYAVWGLNPLGHHLTNILLHAMNTFLVVLLCIKLLEMWKERSMPDAASTFLDRRRILIAAGVTGLLFGLHPLHVESVAWVAERKDLLCGLFFLLSISAYANHIRALVNEPLEKKEAASRFFNRSYLVSLVFFVLALLSKPMAVSLPVVLLLLDWYPFQRIRSWKSFRDSGVEKLPFIVCGLISSTLTIMAQRTVGATGMMGFVPLRARMLVAANAFVDYLGKIAVPVGLSSYYPYPKGQEVTLVSPQYLIAVIFVVGLTAILLVAAKKQRVWLSAWGYYVVTLIPVIGIVQVGSQAMADRYMYLPSLGPFLLIGLIAAWVWAKADSLNQGSRTVKAVTIAVAISLVISLSYATLKRIAVWRDDFTLSTDMVRKSPDAAIPHTNLGIAYLKQNRLAEAVHEFHAALKLMPDFAEAHNNLGNAYAKQNHLDEAVHEFLTALKLKSDFAEAHSNLGMAYAKQNRLEEAVHEFIAALKLRPDYAEAHYNLGNAYARQNRLEEAVHEFIASLKLRPDDARAHNDLGAIYMEQNRLEEAVHEFIAALEIKPDDSDAHYNLGAAYLNQNRLEEAIHEFITVLKLKPDDAEARHNLEICYERMKTMK
;
A
#
# COMPACT_ATOMS: atom_id res chain seq x y z
N MET A 1 -25.16 -3.44 -35.37
CA MET A 1 -24.60 -3.94 -34.12
C MET A 1 -25.72 -4.12 -33.10
N ASN A 2 -25.82 -5.28 -32.44
CA ASN A 2 -26.85 -5.56 -31.45
C ASN A 2 -26.73 -4.56 -30.28
N GLY A 3 -27.72 -3.69 -30.13
CA GLY A 3 -27.67 -2.61 -29.11
C GLY A 3 -27.36 -3.06 -27.69
N ARG A 4 -27.56 -4.34 -27.34
CA ARG A 4 -27.24 -4.92 -26.02
C ARG A 4 -25.74 -4.98 -25.72
N ARG A 5 -24.84 -4.94 -26.73
CA ARG A 5 -23.37 -5.05 -26.53
C ARG A 5 -22.66 -3.69 -26.39
N VAL A 6 -23.31 -2.59 -26.76
CA VAL A 6 -22.70 -1.24 -26.71
C VAL A 6 -22.15 -0.86 -25.32
N PRO A 7 -22.86 -1.13 -24.20
CA PRO A 7 -22.34 -0.88 -22.85
C PRO A 7 -20.99 -1.55 -22.58
N TYR A 8 -20.84 -2.81 -22.98
CA TYR A 8 -19.62 -3.59 -22.78
C TYR A 8 -18.45 -3.07 -23.62
N TYR A 9 -18.72 -2.66 -24.88
CA TYR A 9 -17.69 -2.05 -25.72
C TYR A 9 -17.20 -0.70 -25.16
N LEU A 10 -18.11 0.13 -24.63
CA LEU A 10 -17.75 1.38 -23.99
C LEU A 10 -16.91 1.14 -22.74
N ALA A 11 -17.31 0.20 -21.88
CA ALA A 11 -16.58 -0.18 -20.68
C ALA A 11 -15.18 -0.76 -21.03
N ALA A 12 -15.10 -1.64 -22.02
CA ALA A 12 -13.83 -2.20 -22.48
C ALA A 12 -12.92 -1.12 -23.08
N PHE A 13 -13.45 -0.18 -23.82
CA PHE A 13 -12.70 0.94 -24.39
C PHE A 13 -12.09 1.84 -23.28
N ALA A 14 -12.90 2.24 -22.30
CA ALA A 14 -12.41 3.04 -21.17
C ALA A 14 -11.34 2.27 -20.36
N SER A 15 -11.57 0.99 -20.11
CA SER A 15 -10.63 0.11 -19.42
C SER A 15 -9.30 -0.04 -20.17
N LEU A 16 -9.34 -0.21 -21.50
CA LEU A 16 -8.15 -0.34 -22.33
C LEU A 16 -7.32 0.95 -22.36
N ILE A 17 -7.96 2.10 -22.46
CA ILE A 17 -7.26 3.40 -22.37
C ILE A 17 -6.59 3.52 -20.99
N THR A 18 -7.31 3.21 -19.91
CA THR A 18 -6.78 3.21 -18.55
C THR A 18 -5.55 2.31 -18.44
N PHE A 19 -5.67 1.06 -18.86
CA PHE A 19 -4.57 0.10 -18.89
C PHE A 19 -3.35 0.66 -19.62
N SER A 20 -3.56 1.20 -20.82
CA SER A 20 -2.48 1.74 -21.69
C SER A 20 -1.76 2.93 -21.03
N VAL A 21 -2.49 3.83 -20.37
CA VAL A 21 -1.89 5.00 -19.71
C VAL A 21 -1.05 4.60 -18.49
N TYR A 22 -1.40 3.50 -17.82
CA TYR A 22 -0.65 3.02 -16.65
C TYR A 22 0.52 2.06 -16.99
N LEU A 23 0.69 1.63 -18.25
CA LEU A 23 1.81 0.75 -18.65
C LEU A 23 3.20 1.22 -18.19
N PRO A 24 3.53 2.53 -18.17
CA PRO A 24 4.83 2.97 -17.67
C PRO A 24 5.14 2.60 -16.22
N ALA A 25 4.10 2.37 -15.39
CA ALA A 25 4.29 1.91 -14.02
C ALA A 25 4.92 0.50 -13.91
N LEU A 26 4.90 -0.30 -14.99
CA LEU A 26 5.60 -1.59 -15.06
C LEU A 26 7.13 -1.46 -14.92
N ARG A 27 7.68 -0.24 -15.08
CA ARG A 27 9.11 0.05 -14.95
C ARG A 27 9.47 0.66 -13.60
N ASN A 28 8.49 0.78 -12.71
CA ASN A 28 8.71 1.29 -11.36
C ASN A 28 9.28 0.18 -10.49
N ASP A 29 10.14 0.55 -9.54
CA ASP A 29 10.62 -0.32 -8.47
C ASP A 29 9.63 -0.36 -7.30
N PHE A 30 9.88 -1.25 -6.35
CA PHE A 30 9.26 -1.14 -5.04
C PHE A 30 9.74 0.12 -4.33
N VAL A 31 8.85 0.79 -3.61
CA VAL A 31 9.20 1.94 -2.77
C VAL A 31 9.22 1.50 -1.29
N THR A 32 10.26 1.91 -0.56
CA THR A 32 10.52 1.44 0.82
C THR A 32 9.52 1.90 1.86
N TRP A 33 8.52 2.64 1.50
CA TRP A 33 7.49 3.08 2.44
C TRP A 33 6.81 1.85 3.08
N ASP A 34 5.76 1.29 2.44
CA ASP A 34 5.10 0.08 2.91
C ASP A 34 5.52 -1.18 2.12
N ASP A 35 6.02 -1.05 0.87
CA ASP A 35 6.35 -2.21 0.02
C ASP A 35 7.42 -3.09 0.66
N ASN A 36 8.33 -2.47 1.45
CA ASN A 36 9.34 -3.20 2.19
C ASN A 36 8.69 -4.22 3.14
N SER A 37 7.79 -3.77 4.00
CA SER A 37 7.14 -4.60 5.01
C SER A 37 5.98 -5.45 4.46
N TYR A 38 5.37 -5.05 3.34
CA TYR A 38 4.27 -5.79 2.71
C TYR A 38 4.77 -6.91 1.81
N VAL A 39 5.88 -6.70 1.08
CA VAL A 39 6.36 -7.60 0.03
C VAL A 39 7.80 -8.03 0.27
N ILE A 40 8.76 -7.08 0.37
CA ILE A 40 10.19 -7.41 0.28
C ILE A 40 10.68 -8.22 1.47
N THR A 41 10.34 -7.80 2.71
CA THR A 41 10.78 -8.46 3.95
C THR A 41 9.72 -9.36 4.59
N ASN A 42 8.55 -9.50 3.97
CA ASN A 42 7.47 -10.32 4.50
C ASN A 42 7.62 -11.78 4.11
N LEU A 43 8.36 -12.54 4.90
CA LEU A 43 8.60 -13.97 4.66
C LEU A 43 7.32 -14.82 4.64
N HIS A 44 6.23 -14.36 5.27
CA HIS A 44 4.97 -15.11 5.28
C HIS A 44 4.35 -15.28 3.88
N ILE A 45 4.53 -14.30 2.98
CA ILE A 45 3.96 -14.37 1.63
C ILE A 45 4.76 -15.27 0.67
N HIS A 46 5.91 -15.78 1.10
CA HIS A 46 6.78 -16.63 0.25
C HIS A 46 6.21 -18.02 0.01
N SER A 47 5.21 -18.45 0.78
CA SER A 47 4.59 -19.77 0.60
C SER A 47 3.07 -19.72 0.80
N LEU A 48 2.32 -20.42 -0.07
CA LEU A 48 0.86 -20.54 0.00
C LEU A 48 0.46 -21.81 0.77
N ASN A 49 1.05 -22.04 1.94
CA ASN A 49 0.74 -23.18 2.81
C ASN A 49 -0.29 -22.82 3.88
N TRP A 50 -0.70 -23.84 4.68
CA TRP A 50 -1.70 -23.65 5.75
C TRP A 50 -1.23 -22.64 6.82
N ALA A 51 0.08 -22.59 7.12
CA ALA A 51 0.65 -21.63 8.07
C ALA A 51 0.46 -20.18 7.59
N PHE A 52 0.65 -19.93 6.29
CA PHE A 52 0.37 -18.63 5.67
C PHE A 52 -1.11 -18.24 5.82
N PHE A 53 -2.04 -19.13 5.46
CA PHE A 53 -3.47 -18.81 5.59
C PHE A 53 -3.87 -18.56 7.04
N ARG A 54 -3.38 -19.36 7.97
CA ARG A 54 -3.59 -19.12 9.40
C ARG A 54 -3.07 -17.73 9.80
N TRP A 55 -1.84 -17.39 9.43
CA TRP A 55 -1.26 -16.08 9.71
C TRP A 55 -2.08 -14.93 9.09
N ALA A 56 -2.45 -15.04 7.82
CA ALA A 56 -3.18 -13.99 7.10
C ALA A 56 -4.51 -13.63 7.76
N PHE A 57 -5.21 -14.62 8.34
CA PHE A 57 -6.50 -14.40 8.98
C PHE A 57 -6.43 -14.14 10.49
N SER A 58 -5.40 -14.61 11.20
CA SER A 58 -5.28 -14.46 12.66
C SER A 58 -4.22 -13.43 13.09
N GLY A 59 -3.30 -13.04 12.21
CA GLY A 59 -2.21 -12.12 12.50
C GLY A 59 -2.57 -10.66 12.21
N PHE A 60 -1.95 -9.76 12.99
CA PHE A 60 -1.88 -8.34 12.67
C PHE A 60 -0.47 -8.02 12.17
N HIS A 61 -0.35 -7.55 10.95
CA HIS A 61 0.95 -7.22 10.36
C HIS A 61 1.02 -5.73 10.04
N VAL A 62 2.07 -5.06 10.52
CA VAL A 62 2.26 -3.59 10.38
C VAL A 62 1.00 -2.81 10.79
N GLY A 63 0.37 -3.23 11.89
CA GLY A 63 -0.87 -2.59 12.39
C GLY A 63 -2.10 -2.77 11.50
N ASN A 64 -2.09 -3.71 10.56
CA ASN A 64 -3.17 -3.94 9.61
C ASN A 64 -3.68 -5.39 9.64
N TRP A 65 -4.96 -5.54 9.31
CA TRP A 65 -5.63 -6.82 9.10
C TRP A 65 -6.30 -6.83 7.74
N HIS A 66 -5.56 -7.32 6.72
CA HIS A 66 -5.95 -7.30 5.32
C HIS A 66 -5.75 -8.68 4.64
N PRO A 67 -6.45 -9.74 5.09
CA PRO A 67 -6.21 -11.12 4.63
C PRO A 67 -6.17 -11.28 3.12
N LEU A 68 -7.12 -10.66 2.40
CA LEU A 68 -7.19 -10.78 0.95
C LEU A 68 -6.04 -10.06 0.23
N THR A 69 -5.57 -8.97 0.78
CA THR A 69 -4.40 -8.25 0.26
C THR A 69 -3.14 -9.10 0.41
N TRP A 70 -2.96 -9.75 1.59
CA TRP A 70 -1.85 -10.68 1.81
C TRP A 70 -1.88 -11.85 0.83
N ILE A 71 -3.05 -12.47 0.63
CA ILE A 71 -3.24 -13.55 -0.34
C ILE A 71 -2.88 -13.09 -1.76
N SER A 72 -3.29 -11.88 -2.15
CA SER A 72 -2.97 -11.32 -3.46
C SER A 72 -1.47 -11.08 -3.65
N HIS A 73 -0.74 -10.60 -2.61
CA HIS A 73 0.72 -10.47 -2.68
C HIS A 73 1.43 -11.82 -2.71
N ALA A 74 0.95 -12.81 -1.94
CA ALA A 74 1.50 -14.16 -1.97
C ALA A 74 1.30 -14.86 -3.32
N LEU A 75 0.17 -14.62 -4.01
CA LEU A 75 -0.05 -15.11 -5.37
C LEU A 75 0.92 -14.47 -6.37
N ASP A 76 1.15 -13.15 -6.27
CA ASP A 76 2.14 -12.48 -7.11
C ASP A 76 3.55 -12.98 -6.81
N TYR A 77 3.89 -13.17 -5.54
CA TYR A 77 5.19 -13.72 -5.17
C TYR A 77 5.40 -15.13 -5.74
N ALA A 78 4.38 -15.98 -5.69
CA ALA A 78 4.45 -17.34 -6.24
C ALA A 78 4.73 -17.38 -7.76
N VAL A 79 4.31 -16.34 -8.50
CA VAL A 79 4.48 -16.25 -9.96
C VAL A 79 5.73 -15.45 -10.34
N TRP A 80 6.00 -14.35 -9.64
CA TRP A 80 6.98 -13.33 -10.04
C TRP A 80 8.15 -13.19 -9.06
N GLY A 81 8.11 -13.86 -7.89
CA GLY A 81 9.05 -13.61 -6.80
C GLY A 81 9.03 -12.14 -6.38
N LEU A 82 10.20 -11.57 -6.20
CA LEU A 82 10.40 -10.14 -5.92
C LEU A 82 10.58 -9.28 -7.17
N ASN A 83 10.07 -9.70 -8.34
CA ASN A 83 10.11 -8.87 -9.53
C ASN A 83 8.99 -7.81 -9.50
N PRO A 84 9.28 -6.50 -9.38
CA PRO A 84 8.27 -5.45 -9.25
C PRO A 84 7.28 -5.40 -10.41
N LEU A 85 7.72 -5.77 -11.63
CA LEU A 85 6.90 -5.74 -12.84
C LEU A 85 5.58 -6.50 -12.65
N GLY A 86 5.64 -7.73 -12.07
CA GLY A 86 4.45 -8.56 -11.88
C GLY A 86 3.47 -7.95 -10.88
N HIS A 87 3.99 -7.41 -9.79
CA HIS A 87 3.20 -6.76 -8.76
C HIS A 87 2.50 -5.49 -9.27
N HIS A 88 3.20 -4.68 -10.08
CA HIS A 88 2.60 -3.52 -10.75
C HIS A 88 1.57 -3.94 -11.81
N LEU A 89 1.83 -5.01 -12.56
CA LEU A 89 0.88 -5.52 -13.57
C LEU A 89 -0.45 -5.88 -12.93
N THR A 90 -0.44 -6.58 -11.80
CA THR A 90 -1.66 -6.93 -11.05
C THR A 90 -2.44 -5.67 -10.64
N ASN A 91 -1.75 -4.63 -10.13
CA ASN A 91 -2.40 -3.37 -9.77
C ASN A 91 -3.05 -2.68 -10.97
N ILE A 92 -2.34 -2.61 -12.12
CA ILE A 92 -2.85 -1.99 -13.35
C ILE A 92 -4.08 -2.75 -13.87
N LEU A 93 -4.04 -4.09 -13.87
CA LEU A 93 -5.16 -4.92 -14.27
C LEU A 93 -6.39 -4.71 -13.37
N LEU A 94 -6.20 -4.66 -12.06
CA LEU A 94 -7.27 -4.38 -11.10
C LEU A 94 -7.89 -3.00 -11.33
N HIS A 95 -7.07 -1.97 -11.58
CA HIS A 95 -7.57 -0.62 -11.85
C HIS A 95 -8.34 -0.54 -13.17
N ALA A 96 -7.84 -1.18 -14.22
CA ALA A 96 -8.53 -1.28 -15.51
C ALA A 96 -9.87 -2.03 -15.37
N MET A 97 -9.92 -3.10 -14.55
CA MET A 97 -11.15 -3.84 -14.24
C MET A 97 -12.12 -2.98 -13.42
N ASN A 98 -11.64 -2.22 -12.44
CA ASN A 98 -12.47 -1.27 -11.70
C ASN A 98 -13.07 -0.21 -12.62
N THR A 99 -12.29 0.33 -13.56
CA THR A 99 -12.78 1.28 -14.58
C THR A 99 -13.89 0.67 -15.43
N PHE A 100 -13.71 -0.59 -15.86
CA PHE A 100 -14.74 -1.34 -16.58
C PHE A 100 -16.04 -1.46 -15.77
N LEU A 101 -15.91 -1.83 -14.49
CA LEU A 101 -17.06 -1.97 -13.59
C LEU A 101 -17.75 -0.63 -13.30
N VAL A 102 -17.00 0.46 -13.16
CA VAL A 102 -17.56 1.81 -12.97
C VAL A 102 -18.47 2.19 -14.13
N VAL A 103 -18.04 1.99 -15.38
CA VAL A 103 -18.87 2.28 -16.55
C VAL A 103 -20.16 1.45 -16.54
N LEU A 104 -20.06 0.14 -16.29
CA LEU A 104 -21.24 -0.73 -16.26
C LEU A 104 -22.18 -0.40 -15.09
N LEU A 105 -21.63 -0.11 -13.92
CA LEU A 105 -22.42 0.29 -12.75
C LEU A 105 -23.14 1.60 -12.97
N CYS A 106 -22.47 2.62 -13.54
CA CYS A 106 -23.10 3.89 -13.90
C CYS A 106 -24.27 3.71 -14.87
N ILE A 107 -24.08 2.93 -15.94
CA ILE A 107 -25.15 2.61 -16.89
C ILE A 107 -26.33 1.99 -16.14
N LYS A 108 -26.07 0.96 -15.33
CA LYS A 108 -27.11 0.25 -14.58
C LYS A 108 -27.88 1.16 -13.62
N LEU A 109 -27.20 2.00 -12.84
CA LEU A 109 -27.84 2.92 -11.93
C LEU A 109 -28.67 3.98 -12.64
N LEU A 110 -28.17 4.52 -13.76
CA LEU A 110 -28.88 5.50 -14.58
C LEU A 110 -30.09 4.90 -15.31
N GLU A 111 -30.01 3.66 -15.79
CA GLU A 111 -31.15 2.93 -16.34
C GLU A 111 -32.22 2.69 -15.27
N MET A 112 -31.82 2.24 -14.06
CA MET A 112 -32.77 2.07 -12.95
C MET A 112 -33.38 3.38 -12.48
N TRP A 113 -32.62 4.47 -12.51
CA TRP A 113 -33.17 5.79 -12.26
C TRP A 113 -34.24 6.17 -13.30
N LYS A 114 -33.94 5.99 -14.58
CA LYS A 114 -34.89 6.23 -15.68
C LYS A 114 -36.17 5.41 -15.53
N GLU A 115 -36.05 4.11 -15.25
CA GLU A 115 -37.19 3.17 -15.08
C GLU A 115 -38.13 3.59 -13.92
N ARG A 116 -37.61 4.29 -12.90
CA ARG A 116 -38.34 4.66 -11.68
C ARG A 116 -38.78 6.10 -11.58
N SER A 117 -38.27 6.97 -12.41
CA SER A 117 -38.75 8.34 -12.52
C SER A 117 -40.13 8.33 -13.20
N MET A 118 -41.14 8.90 -12.54
CA MET A 118 -42.43 9.19 -13.17
C MET A 118 -42.18 9.99 -14.46
N PRO A 119 -43.15 10.10 -15.42
CA PRO A 119 -42.95 10.81 -16.68
C PRO A 119 -42.78 12.33 -16.49
N ASP A 120 -41.88 12.73 -15.62
CA ASP A 120 -41.41 14.09 -15.38
C ASP A 120 -40.28 14.45 -16.34
N ALA A 121 -39.95 15.74 -16.45
CA ALA A 121 -38.87 16.27 -17.30
C ALA A 121 -37.52 15.52 -17.17
N ALA A 122 -37.29 14.84 -16.06
CA ALA A 122 -36.09 14.00 -15.85
C ALA A 122 -36.10 12.69 -16.65
N SER A 123 -37.29 12.08 -16.92
CA SER A 123 -37.41 10.84 -17.69
C SER A 123 -37.19 11.08 -19.20
N THR A 124 -37.51 12.28 -19.68
CA THR A 124 -37.22 12.72 -21.05
C THR A 124 -35.75 13.10 -21.26
N PHE A 125 -35.04 13.49 -20.16
CA PHE A 125 -33.64 13.86 -20.21
C PHE A 125 -32.71 12.66 -20.44
N LEU A 126 -32.95 11.47 -19.80
CA LEU A 126 -32.08 10.30 -19.86
C LEU A 126 -32.51 9.34 -20.97
N ASP A 127 -32.20 9.64 -22.21
CA ASP A 127 -32.22 8.64 -23.25
C ASP A 127 -30.96 7.71 -23.16
N ARG A 128 -30.96 6.63 -23.92
CA ARG A 128 -29.87 5.67 -23.91
C ARG A 128 -28.50 6.27 -24.26
N ARG A 129 -28.47 7.21 -25.20
CA ARG A 129 -27.24 7.86 -25.65
C ARG A 129 -26.63 8.71 -24.54
N ARG A 130 -27.48 9.45 -23.81
CA ARG A 130 -27.06 10.32 -22.70
C ARG A 130 -26.56 9.52 -21.51
N ILE A 131 -27.18 8.35 -21.24
CA ILE A 131 -26.71 7.40 -20.23
C ILE A 131 -25.30 6.91 -20.61
N LEU A 132 -25.06 6.56 -21.87
CA LEU A 132 -23.74 6.11 -22.33
C LEU A 132 -22.69 7.23 -22.26
N ILE A 133 -23.04 8.48 -22.58
CA ILE A 133 -22.14 9.64 -22.46
C ILE A 133 -21.78 9.85 -20.98
N ALA A 134 -22.77 9.90 -20.09
CA ALA A 134 -22.52 10.09 -18.66
C ALA A 134 -21.61 9.00 -18.08
N ALA A 135 -21.90 7.74 -18.38
CA ALA A 135 -21.12 6.60 -17.90
C ALA A 135 -19.71 6.56 -18.50
N GLY A 136 -19.55 6.86 -19.79
CA GLY A 136 -18.25 6.90 -20.45
C GLY A 136 -17.35 8.00 -19.90
N VAL A 137 -17.87 9.20 -19.70
CA VAL A 137 -17.14 10.31 -19.06
C VAL A 137 -16.75 9.96 -17.63
N THR A 138 -17.68 9.41 -16.84
CA THR A 138 -17.41 8.97 -15.47
C THR A 138 -16.28 7.93 -15.43
N GLY A 139 -16.35 6.92 -16.31
CA GLY A 139 -15.35 5.87 -16.38
C GLY A 139 -13.98 6.38 -16.82
N LEU A 140 -13.90 7.27 -17.79
CA LEU A 140 -12.64 7.87 -18.24
C LEU A 140 -12.03 8.78 -17.16
N LEU A 141 -12.84 9.57 -16.46
CA LEU A 141 -12.38 10.35 -15.31
C LEU A 141 -11.83 9.44 -14.22
N PHE A 142 -12.56 8.38 -13.87
CA PHE A 142 -12.09 7.42 -12.86
C PHE A 142 -10.79 6.73 -13.28
N GLY A 143 -10.69 6.28 -14.53
CA GLY A 143 -9.52 5.57 -15.03
C GLY A 143 -8.28 6.44 -15.22
N LEU A 144 -8.47 7.75 -15.55
CA LEU A 144 -7.37 8.60 -15.99
C LEU A 144 -7.01 9.72 -15.02
N HIS A 145 -7.73 9.87 -13.91
CA HIS A 145 -7.45 10.99 -13.01
C HIS A 145 -6.20 10.73 -12.17
N PRO A 146 -5.24 11.67 -12.10
CA PRO A 146 -3.97 11.46 -11.42
C PRO A 146 -4.08 11.28 -9.89
N LEU A 147 -5.22 11.60 -9.27
CA LEU A 147 -5.53 11.26 -7.86
C LEU A 147 -5.50 9.75 -7.59
N HIS A 148 -5.70 8.91 -8.61
CA HIS A 148 -5.71 7.46 -8.44
C HIS A 148 -4.32 6.82 -8.61
N VAL A 149 -3.31 7.59 -9.04
CA VAL A 149 -1.96 7.08 -9.28
C VAL A 149 -1.35 6.47 -8.02
N GLU A 150 -1.54 7.09 -6.87
CA GLU A 150 -1.05 6.57 -5.58
C GLU A 150 -1.59 5.17 -5.30
N SER A 151 -2.89 4.93 -5.48
CA SER A 151 -3.50 3.61 -5.29
C SER A 151 -3.05 2.56 -6.31
N VAL A 152 -2.56 2.95 -7.50
CA VAL A 152 -2.21 2.01 -8.59
C VAL A 152 -0.71 1.79 -8.68
N ALA A 153 0.09 2.88 -8.65
CA ALA A 153 1.54 2.84 -8.82
C ALA A 153 2.28 2.40 -7.55
N TRP A 154 1.67 2.52 -6.39
CA TRP A 154 2.21 2.01 -5.13
C TRP A 154 1.72 0.57 -4.89
N VAL A 155 2.66 -0.40 -4.84
CA VAL A 155 2.31 -1.82 -4.77
C VAL A 155 1.52 -2.17 -3.51
N ALA A 156 1.91 -1.64 -2.34
CA ALA A 156 1.22 -1.89 -1.06
C ALA A 156 -0.22 -1.34 -1.03
N GLU A 157 -0.58 -0.36 -1.89
CA GLU A 157 -1.95 0.15 -1.98
C GLU A 157 -2.89 -0.72 -2.85
N ARG A 158 -2.46 -1.91 -3.24
CA ARG A 158 -3.34 -2.96 -3.82
C ARG A 158 -4.63 -3.15 -3.02
N LYS A 159 -4.56 -2.94 -1.73
CA LYS A 159 -5.71 -2.95 -0.82
C LYS A 159 -6.86 -2.03 -1.26
N ASP A 160 -6.54 -0.86 -1.86
CA ASP A 160 -7.55 0.05 -2.41
C ASP A 160 -8.22 -0.51 -3.66
N LEU A 161 -7.43 -1.14 -4.53
CA LEU A 161 -7.90 -1.69 -5.80
C LEU A 161 -8.81 -2.90 -5.58
N LEU A 162 -8.43 -3.81 -4.69
CA LEU A 162 -9.25 -4.97 -4.30
C LEU A 162 -10.52 -4.53 -3.57
N CYS A 163 -10.39 -3.60 -2.63
CA CYS A 163 -11.54 -3.01 -1.94
C CYS A 163 -12.51 -2.38 -2.94
N GLY A 164 -12.00 -1.57 -3.88
CA GLY A 164 -12.78 -0.95 -4.95
C GLY A 164 -13.51 -1.97 -5.81
N LEU A 165 -12.82 -3.03 -6.24
CA LEU A 165 -13.38 -4.13 -7.02
C LEU A 165 -14.60 -4.73 -6.33
N PHE A 166 -14.42 -5.19 -5.09
CA PHE A 166 -15.49 -5.87 -4.37
C PHE A 166 -16.58 -4.90 -3.90
N PHE A 167 -16.27 -3.64 -3.63
CA PHE A 167 -17.24 -2.60 -3.32
C PHE A 167 -18.17 -2.35 -4.52
N LEU A 168 -17.64 -2.19 -5.73
CA LEU A 168 -18.40 -2.00 -6.97
C LEU A 168 -19.24 -3.23 -7.32
N LEU A 169 -18.69 -4.43 -7.15
CA LEU A 169 -19.42 -5.68 -7.35
C LEU A 169 -20.56 -5.84 -6.35
N SER A 170 -20.34 -5.47 -5.08
CA SER A 170 -21.40 -5.49 -4.05
C SER A 170 -22.55 -4.57 -4.41
N ILE A 171 -22.28 -3.31 -4.80
CA ILE A 171 -23.33 -2.37 -5.27
C ILE A 171 -24.04 -2.93 -6.51
N SER A 172 -23.31 -3.51 -7.45
CA SER A 172 -23.89 -4.08 -8.67
C SER A 172 -24.82 -5.25 -8.38
N ALA A 173 -24.43 -6.14 -7.46
CA ALA A 173 -25.26 -7.25 -6.99
C ALA A 173 -26.48 -6.75 -6.21
N TYR A 174 -26.30 -5.73 -5.35
CA TYR A 174 -27.40 -5.09 -4.64
C TYR A 174 -28.41 -4.46 -5.60
N ALA A 175 -27.97 -3.78 -6.64
CA ALA A 175 -28.85 -3.23 -7.67
C ALA A 175 -29.67 -4.33 -8.39
N ASN A 176 -29.06 -5.52 -8.64
CA ASN A 176 -29.81 -6.68 -9.15
C ASN A 176 -30.87 -7.18 -8.17
N HIS A 177 -30.53 -7.24 -6.87
CA HIS A 177 -31.48 -7.59 -5.81
C HIS A 177 -32.70 -6.65 -5.83
N ILE A 178 -32.47 -5.34 -5.91
CA ILE A 178 -33.55 -4.35 -5.97
C ILE A 178 -34.39 -4.49 -7.24
N ARG A 179 -33.76 -4.79 -8.38
CA ARG A 179 -34.51 -5.03 -9.64
C ARG A 179 -35.38 -6.27 -9.54
N ALA A 180 -34.88 -7.35 -8.93
CA ALA A 180 -35.64 -8.56 -8.68
C ALA A 180 -36.86 -8.35 -7.77
N LEU A 181 -36.69 -7.62 -6.65
CA LEU A 181 -37.80 -7.32 -5.71
C LEU A 181 -38.95 -6.53 -6.35
N VAL A 182 -38.62 -5.70 -7.35
CA VAL A 182 -39.65 -4.92 -8.07
C VAL A 182 -40.44 -5.76 -9.03
N ASN A 183 -39.77 -6.75 -9.65
CA ASN A 183 -40.37 -7.62 -10.66
C ASN A 183 -41.10 -8.84 -10.05
N GLU A 184 -41.03 -9.04 -8.72
CA GLU A 184 -41.78 -10.10 -8.02
C GLU A 184 -43.28 -9.77 -7.97
N PRO A 185 -44.16 -10.75 -8.27
CA PRO A 185 -45.61 -10.64 -8.11
C PRO A 185 -45.97 -10.33 -6.64
N LEU A 186 -47.01 -9.48 -6.45
CA LEU A 186 -47.46 -9.03 -5.13
C LEU A 186 -47.79 -10.17 -4.15
N GLU A 187 -48.21 -11.33 -4.68
CA GLU A 187 -48.60 -12.52 -3.93
C GLU A 187 -47.42 -13.25 -3.26
N LYS A 188 -46.18 -13.05 -3.70
CA LYS A 188 -44.96 -13.71 -3.19
C LYS A 188 -44.06 -12.83 -2.31
N LYS A 189 -44.52 -11.65 -1.91
CA LYS A 189 -43.70 -10.70 -1.09
C LYS A 189 -43.66 -11.09 0.38
N GLU A 190 -43.21 -12.29 0.72
CA GLU A 190 -42.89 -12.62 2.10
C GLU A 190 -41.64 -11.89 2.60
N ALA A 191 -41.64 -11.51 3.90
CA ALA A 191 -40.49 -10.84 4.51
C ALA A 191 -39.19 -11.65 4.41
N ALA A 192 -39.29 -12.99 4.39
CA ALA A 192 -38.16 -13.92 4.24
C ALA A 192 -37.52 -13.84 2.85
N SER A 193 -38.26 -13.59 1.76
CA SER A 193 -37.72 -13.50 0.40
C SER A 193 -36.73 -12.35 0.21
N ARG A 194 -36.81 -11.32 1.05
CA ARG A 194 -35.90 -10.14 1.01
C ARG A 194 -34.47 -10.50 1.42
N PHE A 195 -34.28 -11.39 2.40
CA PHE A 195 -32.97 -11.75 2.94
C PHE A 195 -32.32 -12.93 2.22
N PHE A 196 -33.10 -13.82 1.59
CA PHE A 196 -32.60 -15.04 0.95
C PHE A 196 -32.49 -14.93 -0.57
N ASN A 197 -32.69 -13.75 -1.15
CA ASN A 197 -32.45 -13.56 -2.58
C ASN A 197 -30.96 -13.71 -2.90
N ARG A 198 -30.65 -14.54 -3.92
CA ARG A 198 -29.28 -14.86 -4.34
C ARG A 198 -28.45 -13.58 -4.55
N SER A 199 -29.01 -12.55 -5.20
CA SER A 199 -28.30 -11.29 -5.47
C SER A 199 -27.97 -10.51 -4.19
N TYR A 200 -28.82 -10.60 -3.15
CA TYR A 200 -28.54 -10.00 -1.84
C TYR A 200 -27.35 -10.71 -1.15
N LEU A 201 -27.37 -12.05 -1.11
CA LEU A 201 -26.28 -12.83 -0.53
C LEU A 201 -24.96 -12.58 -1.27
N VAL A 202 -24.97 -12.52 -2.60
CA VAL A 202 -23.80 -12.18 -3.42
C VAL A 202 -23.28 -10.77 -3.08
N SER A 203 -24.19 -9.80 -2.87
CA SER A 203 -23.78 -8.46 -2.43
C SER A 203 -23.10 -8.48 -1.06
N LEU A 204 -23.65 -9.24 -0.10
CA LEU A 204 -23.06 -9.39 1.24
C LEU A 204 -21.68 -10.06 1.18
N VAL A 205 -21.53 -11.12 0.37
CA VAL A 205 -20.24 -11.79 0.17
C VAL A 205 -19.21 -10.82 -0.39
N PHE A 206 -19.54 -10.08 -1.44
CA PHE A 206 -18.61 -9.07 -2.00
C PHE A 206 -18.29 -7.96 -1.00
N PHE A 207 -19.23 -7.59 -0.15
CA PHE A 207 -18.94 -6.64 0.93
C PHE A 207 -17.92 -7.20 1.95
N VAL A 208 -18.07 -8.45 2.36
CA VAL A 208 -17.10 -9.11 3.24
C VAL A 208 -15.73 -9.17 2.57
N LEU A 209 -15.64 -9.50 1.28
CA LEU A 209 -14.38 -9.50 0.53
C LEU A 209 -13.77 -8.08 0.45
N ALA A 210 -14.58 -7.03 0.33
CA ALA A 210 -14.10 -5.65 0.37
C ALA A 210 -13.50 -5.31 1.76
N LEU A 211 -14.15 -5.72 2.86
CA LEU A 211 -13.65 -5.52 4.22
C LEU A 211 -12.36 -6.30 4.49
N LEU A 212 -12.23 -7.52 3.96
CA LEU A 212 -11.02 -8.34 4.04
C LEU A 212 -9.86 -7.76 3.20
N SER A 213 -10.15 -6.86 2.28
CA SER A 213 -9.15 -6.15 1.48
C SER A 213 -8.71 -4.84 2.14
N LYS A 214 -9.67 -4.00 2.58
CA LYS A 214 -9.42 -2.74 3.31
C LYS A 214 -10.65 -2.32 4.13
N PRO A 215 -10.49 -1.97 5.41
CA PRO A 215 -11.60 -1.62 6.30
C PRO A 215 -12.42 -0.41 5.86
N MET A 216 -11.92 0.47 4.97
CA MET A 216 -12.66 1.65 4.52
C MET A 216 -14.02 1.32 3.86
N ALA A 217 -14.22 0.05 3.45
CA ALA A 217 -15.50 -0.44 2.94
C ALA A 217 -16.65 -0.36 3.95
N VAL A 218 -16.40 -0.09 5.24
CA VAL A 218 -17.43 0.07 6.30
C VAL A 218 -18.48 1.13 5.96
N SER A 219 -18.21 2.03 5.01
CA SER A 219 -19.14 3.01 4.48
C SER A 219 -20.26 2.41 3.62
N LEU A 220 -20.10 1.18 3.10
CA LEU A 220 -21.02 0.58 2.12
C LEU A 220 -22.48 0.45 2.61
N PRO A 221 -22.80 0.02 3.85
CA PRO A 221 -24.19 -0.05 4.32
C PRO A 221 -24.92 1.30 4.19
N VAL A 222 -24.22 2.41 4.49
CA VAL A 222 -24.78 3.76 4.37
C VAL A 222 -24.92 4.16 2.89
N VAL A 223 -23.96 3.79 2.05
CA VAL A 223 -24.06 3.97 0.59
C VAL A 223 -25.27 3.22 0.02
N LEU A 224 -25.52 1.97 0.46
CA LEU A 224 -26.70 1.21 0.02
C LEU A 224 -28.02 1.88 0.47
N LEU A 225 -28.08 2.45 1.69
CA LEU A 225 -29.23 3.25 2.13
C LEU A 225 -29.42 4.53 1.29
N LEU A 226 -28.30 5.19 0.95
CA LEU A 226 -28.32 6.35 0.06
C LEU A 226 -28.86 5.99 -1.32
N LEU A 227 -28.45 4.84 -1.88
CA LEU A 227 -28.97 4.32 -3.14
C LEU A 227 -30.45 3.92 -3.03
N ASP A 228 -30.90 3.38 -1.90
CA ASP A 228 -32.31 3.10 -1.65
C ASP A 228 -33.15 4.39 -1.64
N TRP A 229 -32.61 5.49 -1.12
CA TRP A 229 -33.25 6.77 -1.17
C TRP A 229 -33.24 7.35 -2.60
N TYR A 230 -32.10 7.30 -3.28
CA TYR A 230 -31.92 7.73 -4.65
C TYR A 230 -30.69 7.02 -5.27
N PRO A 231 -30.84 6.36 -6.44
CA PRO A 231 -31.91 6.46 -7.44
C PRO A 231 -33.05 5.44 -7.26
N PHE A 232 -32.99 4.48 -6.30
CA PHE A 232 -33.96 3.40 -6.23
C PHE A 232 -35.33 3.83 -5.70
N GLN A 233 -35.48 5.00 -5.07
CA GLN A 233 -36.72 5.59 -4.58
C GLN A 233 -37.54 4.65 -3.68
N ARG A 234 -36.88 3.80 -2.90
CA ARG A 234 -37.51 2.86 -1.95
C ARG A 234 -37.90 3.56 -0.65
N ILE A 235 -37.10 4.56 -0.22
CA ILE A 235 -37.30 5.30 1.03
C ILE A 235 -38.21 6.51 0.73
N ARG A 236 -39.52 6.38 1.09
CA ARG A 236 -40.54 7.42 0.92
C ARG A 236 -41.21 7.79 2.23
N SER A 237 -41.04 6.99 3.30
CA SER A 237 -41.64 7.19 4.61
C SER A 237 -40.69 6.65 5.69
N TRP A 238 -40.94 6.98 6.96
CA TRP A 238 -40.19 6.45 8.09
C TRP A 238 -40.26 4.92 8.16
N LYS A 239 -41.44 4.32 7.85
CA LYS A 239 -41.57 2.85 7.78
C LYS A 239 -40.65 2.26 6.73
N SER A 240 -40.64 2.80 5.50
CA SER A 240 -39.76 2.30 4.43
C SER A 240 -38.27 2.55 4.72
N PHE A 241 -37.92 3.62 5.44
CA PHE A 241 -36.56 3.85 5.94
C PHE A 241 -36.14 2.77 6.95
N ARG A 242 -37.00 2.50 7.95
CA ARG A 242 -36.73 1.44 8.94
C ARG A 242 -36.59 0.07 8.27
N ASP A 243 -37.48 -0.28 7.35
CA ASP A 243 -37.46 -1.57 6.65
C ASP A 243 -36.20 -1.71 5.79
N SER A 244 -35.77 -0.64 5.10
CA SER A 244 -34.50 -0.60 4.39
C SER A 244 -33.30 -0.69 5.35
N GLY A 245 -33.35 -0.09 6.53
CA GLY A 245 -32.33 -0.15 7.57
C GLY A 245 -32.15 -1.57 8.11
N VAL A 246 -33.26 -2.25 8.42
CA VAL A 246 -33.24 -3.65 8.89
C VAL A 246 -32.56 -4.57 7.86
N GLU A 247 -32.84 -4.34 6.58
CA GLU A 247 -32.17 -5.10 5.49
C GLU A 247 -30.63 -4.91 5.48
N LYS A 248 -30.11 -3.80 6.03
CA LYS A 248 -28.65 -3.54 6.09
C LYS A 248 -28.00 -4.03 7.39
N LEU A 249 -28.75 -4.58 8.36
CA LEU A 249 -28.17 -5.06 9.61
C LEU A 249 -27.03 -6.08 9.42
N PRO A 250 -27.11 -7.08 8.51
CA PRO A 250 -25.99 -7.99 8.27
C PRO A 250 -24.73 -7.26 7.79
N PHE A 251 -24.87 -6.25 6.92
CA PHE A 251 -23.76 -5.41 6.48
C PHE A 251 -23.18 -4.59 7.64
N ILE A 252 -24.02 -4.00 8.47
CA ILE A 252 -23.59 -3.21 9.63
C ILE A 252 -22.81 -4.10 10.62
N VAL A 253 -23.29 -5.30 10.91
CA VAL A 253 -22.60 -6.24 11.80
C VAL A 253 -21.22 -6.60 11.26
N CYS A 254 -21.09 -6.94 9.99
CA CYS A 254 -19.79 -7.22 9.36
C CYS A 254 -18.86 -6.00 9.43
N GLY A 255 -19.39 -4.79 9.19
CA GLY A 255 -18.64 -3.55 9.31
C GLY A 255 -18.13 -3.27 10.72
N LEU A 256 -18.95 -3.50 11.74
CA LEU A 256 -18.57 -3.35 13.15
C LEU A 256 -17.47 -4.33 13.55
N ILE A 257 -17.56 -5.59 13.14
CA ILE A 257 -16.51 -6.60 13.36
C ILE A 257 -15.20 -6.14 12.74
N SER A 258 -15.22 -5.72 11.46
CA SER A 258 -14.03 -5.23 10.77
C SER A 258 -13.43 -3.99 11.44
N SER A 259 -14.26 -3.04 11.89
CA SER A 259 -13.81 -1.84 12.61
C SER A 259 -13.12 -2.20 13.93
N THR A 260 -13.67 -3.16 14.68
CA THR A 260 -13.10 -3.64 15.94
C THR A 260 -11.71 -4.28 15.69
N LEU A 261 -11.60 -5.17 14.70
CA LEU A 261 -10.34 -5.80 14.32
C LEU A 261 -9.30 -4.77 13.88
N THR A 262 -9.73 -3.74 13.13
CA THR A 262 -8.84 -2.64 12.71
C THR A 262 -8.30 -1.86 13.90
N ILE A 263 -9.15 -1.51 14.88
CA ILE A 263 -8.73 -0.81 16.10
C ILE A 263 -7.75 -1.67 16.90
N MET A 264 -8.00 -2.98 17.01
CA MET A 264 -7.08 -3.91 17.67
C MET A 264 -5.73 -3.94 16.96
N ALA A 265 -5.72 -4.08 15.62
CA ALA A 265 -4.50 -4.08 14.82
C ALA A 265 -3.69 -2.78 14.97
N GLN A 266 -4.35 -1.63 14.94
CA GLN A 266 -3.69 -0.33 15.09
C GLN A 266 -3.09 -0.12 16.50
N ARG A 267 -3.68 -0.73 17.53
CA ARG A 267 -3.14 -0.70 18.90
C ARG A 267 -1.82 -1.47 19.02
N THR A 268 -1.61 -2.54 18.26
CA THR A 268 -0.36 -3.34 18.33
C THR A 268 0.89 -2.56 17.92
N VAL A 269 0.72 -1.52 17.08
CA VAL A 269 1.83 -0.66 16.61
C VAL A 269 1.81 0.74 17.24
N GLY A 270 0.98 0.97 18.27
CA GLY A 270 0.89 2.27 18.94
C GLY A 270 0.31 3.42 18.10
N ALA A 271 -0.19 3.13 16.88
CA ALA A 271 -0.70 4.16 15.96
C ALA A 271 -1.90 4.93 16.51
N THR A 272 -2.61 4.39 17.49
CA THR A 272 -3.71 5.07 18.19
C THR A 272 -3.24 6.07 19.26
N GLY A 273 -1.95 6.08 19.63
CA GLY A 273 -1.38 7.00 20.61
C GLY A 273 -1.50 8.47 20.19
N MET A 274 -1.43 8.76 18.90
CA MET A 274 -1.61 10.12 18.37
C MET A 274 -3.01 10.71 18.61
N MET A 275 -4.03 9.89 18.84
CA MET A 275 -5.39 10.39 19.15
C MET A 275 -5.43 11.25 20.42
N GLY A 276 -4.50 11.02 21.38
CA GLY A 276 -4.38 11.81 22.60
C GLY A 276 -3.79 13.21 22.39
N PHE A 277 -3.00 13.40 21.34
CA PHE A 277 -2.26 14.66 21.12
C PHE A 277 -3.03 15.68 20.28
N VAL A 278 -3.97 15.25 19.41
CA VAL A 278 -4.75 16.15 18.55
C VAL A 278 -6.20 16.21 19.02
N PRO A 279 -6.68 17.34 19.55
CA PRO A 279 -8.06 17.49 20.00
C PRO A 279 -9.08 17.19 18.89
N LEU A 280 -10.22 16.59 19.23
CA LEU A 280 -11.29 16.27 18.26
C LEU A 280 -11.71 17.48 17.42
N ARG A 281 -11.81 18.69 18.06
CA ARG A 281 -12.12 19.92 17.35
C ARG A 281 -11.14 20.23 16.21
N ALA A 282 -9.84 20.03 16.43
CA ALA A 282 -8.83 20.26 15.41
C ALA A 282 -8.97 19.24 14.28
N ARG A 283 -9.19 17.96 14.61
CA ARG A 283 -9.44 16.90 13.60
C ARG A 283 -10.67 17.20 12.74
N MET A 284 -11.75 17.72 13.32
CA MET A 284 -12.95 18.12 12.57
C MET A 284 -12.68 19.29 11.62
N LEU A 285 -11.87 20.27 12.03
CA LEU A 285 -11.48 21.40 11.17
C LEU A 285 -10.58 20.95 10.01
N VAL A 286 -9.57 20.12 10.30
CA VAL A 286 -8.72 19.53 9.26
C VAL A 286 -9.55 18.68 8.29
N ALA A 287 -10.49 17.87 8.77
CA ALA A 287 -11.39 17.09 7.93
C ALA A 287 -12.27 17.99 7.05
N ALA A 288 -12.82 19.09 7.59
CA ALA A 288 -13.60 20.06 6.80
C ALA A 288 -12.74 20.67 5.68
N ASN A 289 -11.49 21.06 5.98
CA ASN A 289 -10.57 21.56 4.97
C ASN A 289 -10.26 20.49 3.91
N ALA A 290 -10.00 19.24 4.32
CA ALA A 290 -9.72 18.14 3.41
C ALA A 290 -10.89 17.86 2.43
N PHE A 291 -12.15 17.98 2.87
CA PHE A 291 -13.31 17.88 1.95
C PHE A 291 -13.22 18.90 0.82
N VAL A 292 -12.83 20.13 1.11
CA VAL A 292 -12.71 21.21 0.12
C VAL A 292 -11.51 21.00 -0.78
N ASP A 293 -10.36 20.68 -0.18
CA ASP A 293 -9.11 20.45 -0.91
C ASP A 293 -9.24 19.30 -1.93
N TYR A 294 -9.90 18.20 -1.56
CA TYR A 294 -10.14 17.09 -2.48
C TYR A 294 -11.06 17.51 -3.66
N LEU A 295 -12.09 18.32 -3.44
CA LEU A 295 -12.89 18.85 -4.54
C LEU A 295 -12.07 19.73 -5.47
N GLY A 296 -11.18 20.56 -4.90
CA GLY A 296 -10.21 21.34 -5.67
C GLY A 296 -9.30 20.46 -6.53
N LYS A 297 -8.76 19.38 -5.95
CA LYS A 297 -7.91 18.41 -6.65
C LYS A 297 -8.64 17.58 -7.71
N ILE A 298 -9.93 17.31 -7.53
CA ILE A 298 -10.78 16.73 -8.58
C ILE A 298 -10.91 17.68 -9.78
N ALA A 299 -11.13 18.96 -9.51
CA ALA A 299 -11.31 19.96 -10.58
C ALA A 299 -10.00 20.30 -11.27
N VAL A 300 -8.92 20.46 -10.51
CA VAL A 300 -7.58 20.82 -10.98
C VAL A 300 -6.53 19.97 -10.24
N PRO A 301 -6.07 18.87 -10.83
CA PRO A 301 -5.19 17.91 -10.16
C PRO A 301 -3.73 18.37 -10.11
N VAL A 302 -3.48 19.51 -9.47
CA VAL A 302 -2.14 20.07 -9.22
C VAL A 302 -1.77 19.92 -7.74
N GLY A 303 -0.47 19.94 -7.44
CA GLY A 303 0.02 19.85 -6.07
C GLY A 303 -0.29 18.50 -5.39
N LEU A 304 -0.49 17.41 -6.18
CA LEU A 304 -0.67 16.07 -5.63
C LEU A 304 0.60 15.62 -4.94
N SER A 305 0.48 15.09 -3.71
CA SER A 305 1.61 14.65 -2.90
C SER A 305 1.37 13.24 -2.37
N SER A 306 2.44 12.49 -2.16
CA SER A 306 2.39 11.22 -1.43
C SER A 306 2.36 11.43 0.10
N TYR A 307 2.69 12.64 0.56
CA TYR A 307 2.65 13.00 1.98
C TYR A 307 2.09 14.42 2.17
N TYR A 308 1.05 14.54 2.97
CA TYR A 308 0.45 15.79 3.42
C TYR A 308 0.63 15.88 4.93
N PRO A 309 1.60 16.64 5.44
CA PRO A 309 1.86 16.71 6.87
C PRO A 309 0.64 17.22 7.64
N TYR A 310 0.45 16.68 8.83
CA TYR A 310 -0.59 17.18 9.72
C TYR A 310 -0.20 18.57 10.21
N PRO A 311 -1.08 19.59 10.14
CA PRO A 311 -0.76 20.93 10.59
C PRO A 311 -0.49 20.94 12.11
N LYS A 312 0.44 21.79 12.56
CA LYS A 312 0.75 21.93 13.98
C LYS A 312 -0.50 22.34 14.75
N GLY A 313 -0.77 21.69 15.90
CA GLY A 313 -2.06 21.79 16.60
C GLY A 313 -2.44 23.21 17.05
N GLN A 314 -1.46 24.11 17.29
CA GLN A 314 -1.70 25.52 17.63
C GLN A 314 -2.24 26.36 16.45
N GLU A 315 -2.01 25.94 15.21
CA GLU A 315 -2.46 26.63 14.00
C GLU A 315 -3.90 26.25 13.59
N VAL A 316 -4.43 25.15 14.16
CA VAL A 316 -5.74 24.61 13.81
C VAL A 316 -6.82 25.21 14.69
N THR A 317 -7.30 26.37 14.30
CA THR A 317 -8.37 27.07 15.01
C THR A 317 -9.49 27.51 14.06
N LEU A 318 -10.69 27.69 14.58
CA LEU A 318 -11.83 28.18 13.78
C LEU A 318 -11.62 29.63 13.30
N VAL A 319 -10.75 30.38 13.97
CA VAL A 319 -10.41 31.77 13.61
C VAL A 319 -9.47 31.81 12.40
N SER A 320 -8.72 30.73 12.14
CA SER A 320 -7.87 30.65 10.94
C SER A 320 -8.73 30.64 9.67
N PRO A 321 -8.53 31.59 8.73
CA PRO A 321 -9.45 31.79 7.60
C PRO A 321 -9.70 30.54 6.77
N GLN A 322 -8.70 29.72 6.55
CA GLN A 322 -8.81 28.50 5.77
C GLN A 322 -9.83 27.50 6.34
N TYR A 323 -9.82 27.28 7.66
CA TYR A 323 -10.75 26.35 8.31
C TYR A 323 -12.15 26.92 8.41
N LEU A 324 -12.27 28.23 8.68
CA LEU A 324 -13.56 28.93 8.70
C LEU A 324 -14.24 28.87 7.33
N ILE A 325 -13.51 29.18 6.26
CA ILE A 325 -14.01 29.10 4.88
C ILE A 325 -14.43 27.67 4.54
N ALA A 326 -13.61 26.68 4.90
CA ALA A 326 -13.93 25.28 4.64
C ALA A 326 -15.21 24.83 5.36
N VAL A 327 -15.38 25.19 6.63
CA VAL A 327 -16.61 24.87 7.38
C VAL A 327 -17.83 25.56 6.76
N ILE A 328 -17.74 26.86 6.45
CA ILE A 328 -18.81 27.60 5.79
C ILE A 328 -19.17 26.96 4.44
N PHE A 329 -18.16 26.57 3.65
CA PHE A 329 -18.37 25.91 2.37
C PHE A 329 -19.09 24.56 2.52
N VAL A 330 -18.60 23.67 3.39
CA VAL A 330 -19.19 22.33 3.60
C VAL A 330 -20.62 22.44 4.13
N VAL A 331 -20.85 23.29 5.13
CA VAL A 331 -22.18 23.49 5.73
C VAL A 331 -23.11 24.18 4.73
N GLY A 332 -22.65 25.25 4.08
CA GLY A 332 -23.43 26.00 3.11
C GLY A 332 -23.80 25.15 1.89
N LEU A 333 -22.83 24.40 1.31
CA LEU A 333 -23.10 23.49 0.20
C LEU A 333 -24.10 22.42 0.61
N THR A 334 -23.94 21.82 1.79
CA THR A 334 -24.88 20.80 2.29
C THR A 334 -26.29 21.39 2.45
N ALA A 335 -26.43 22.58 3.02
CA ALA A 335 -27.70 23.24 3.17
C ALA A 335 -28.38 23.56 1.82
N ILE A 336 -27.59 24.07 0.86
CA ILE A 336 -28.10 24.35 -0.51
C ILE A 336 -28.59 23.05 -1.16
N LEU A 337 -27.81 21.97 -1.04
CA LEU A 337 -28.15 20.67 -1.64
C LEU A 337 -29.37 20.03 -0.96
N LEU A 338 -29.55 20.20 0.34
CA LEU A 338 -30.77 19.77 1.06
C LEU A 338 -32.01 20.49 0.53
N VAL A 339 -31.94 21.79 0.29
CA VAL A 339 -33.03 22.56 -0.30
C VAL A 339 -33.28 22.13 -1.75
N ALA A 340 -32.21 21.98 -2.54
CA ALA A 340 -32.29 21.56 -3.94
C ALA A 340 -32.83 20.13 -4.09
N ALA A 341 -32.62 19.24 -3.10
CA ALA A 341 -33.08 17.86 -3.11
C ALA A 341 -34.62 17.72 -3.19
N LYS A 342 -35.39 18.78 -2.84
CA LYS A 342 -36.83 18.82 -3.06
C LYS A 342 -37.18 18.71 -4.56
N LYS A 343 -36.31 19.18 -5.45
CA LYS A 343 -36.50 19.16 -6.90
C LYS A 343 -35.56 18.17 -7.61
N GLN A 344 -34.29 18.08 -7.17
CA GLN A 344 -33.24 17.31 -7.82
C GLN A 344 -32.38 16.57 -6.78
N ARG A 345 -32.76 15.34 -6.47
CA ARG A 345 -32.09 14.50 -5.43
C ARG A 345 -30.68 14.03 -5.82
N VAL A 346 -30.34 14.03 -7.12
CA VAL A 346 -29.07 13.51 -7.62
C VAL A 346 -27.87 14.23 -7.00
N TRP A 347 -27.95 15.56 -6.86
CA TRP A 347 -26.86 16.37 -6.31
C TRP A 347 -26.55 16.01 -4.85
N LEU A 348 -27.60 15.93 -4.02
CA LEU A 348 -27.44 15.54 -2.62
C LEU A 348 -27.01 14.07 -2.47
N SER A 349 -27.46 13.18 -3.37
CA SER A 349 -27.03 11.78 -3.35
C SER A 349 -25.55 11.64 -3.69
N ALA A 350 -25.05 12.33 -4.71
CA ALA A 350 -23.64 12.31 -5.07
C ALA A 350 -22.75 12.96 -3.99
N TRP A 351 -23.20 14.06 -3.38
CA TRP A 351 -22.55 14.70 -2.24
C TRP A 351 -22.52 13.77 -1.03
N GLY A 352 -23.64 13.16 -0.69
CA GLY A 352 -23.74 12.20 0.41
C GLY A 352 -22.84 10.98 0.20
N TYR A 353 -22.76 10.48 -1.04
CA TYR A 353 -21.83 9.41 -1.40
C TYR A 353 -20.37 9.83 -1.14
N TYR A 354 -19.96 11.00 -1.65
CA TYR A 354 -18.63 11.58 -1.46
C TYR A 354 -18.28 11.71 0.04
N VAL A 355 -19.16 12.30 0.83
CA VAL A 355 -18.94 12.50 2.27
C VAL A 355 -18.87 11.16 3.01
N VAL A 356 -19.85 10.28 2.80
CA VAL A 356 -19.93 8.98 3.50
C VAL A 356 -18.73 8.08 3.22
N THR A 357 -18.27 8.04 1.98
CA THR A 357 -17.12 7.19 1.61
C THR A 357 -15.78 7.77 2.06
N LEU A 358 -15.71 9.09 2.31
CA LEU A 358 -14.50 9.76 2.78
C LEU A 358 -14.36 9.75 4.31
N ILE A 359 -15.48 9.74 5.06
CA ILE A 359 -15.48 9.76 6.54
C ILE A 359 -14.52 8.74 7.19
N PRO A 360 -14.45 7.46 6.75
CA PRO A 360 -13.57 6.48 7.40
C PRO A 360 -12.08 6.80 7.31
N VAL A 361 -11.66 7.64 6.35
CA VAL A 361 -10.24 7.90 6.02
C VAL A 361 -9.84 9.37 6.14
N ILE A 362 -10.77 10.30 6.39
CA ILE A 362 -10.50 11.75 6.41
C ILE A 362 -9.79 12.24 7.69
N GLY A 363 -9.41 11.33 8.61
CA GLY A 363 -8.66 11.69 9.81
C GLY A 363 -9.51 12.13 11.01
N ILE A 364 -10.84 11.93 11.00
CA ILE A 364 -11.68 12.09 12.21
C ILE A 364 -11.25 11.06 13.26
N VAL A 365 -11.05 9.81 12.83
CA VAL A 365 -10.29 8.81 13.57
C VAL A 365 -8.88 8.84 13.01
N GLN A 366 -7.96 9.52 13.73
CA GLN A 366 -6.61 9.74 13.26
C GLN A 366 -5.80 8.45 13.29
N VAL A 367 -5.21 8.12 12.16
CA VAL A 367 -4.26 7.01 11.99
C VAL A 367 -3.06 7.57 11.21
N GLY A 368 -1.88 7.53 11.84
CA GLY A 368 -0.65 8.07 11.26
C GLY A 368 -0.52 9.59 11.34
N SER A 369 0.57 10.13 10.77
CA SER A 369 1.01 11.52 10.88
C SER A 369 0.53 12.44 9.74
N GLN A 370 -0.33 11.94 8.85
CA GLN A 370 -0.79 12.66 7.65
C GLN A 370 -2.21 13.19 7.81
N ALA A 371 -2.48 14.40 7.27
CA ALA A 371 -3.81 15.01 7.26
C ALA A 371 -4.68 14.49 6.12
N MET A 372 -4.07 14.14 4.99
CA MET A 372 -4.72 13.73 3.74
C MET A 372 -3.83 12.69 3.02
N ALA A 373 -4.40 12.00 2.03
CA ALA A 373 -3.66 11.20 1.05
C ALA A 373 -4.45 11.13 -0.26
N ASP A 374 -3.77 11.22 -1.41
CA ASP A 374 -4.43 11.18 -2.72
C ASP A 374 -5.23 9.87 -2.90
N ARG A 375 -4.71 8.74 -2.40
CA ARG A 375 -5.36 7.42 -2.42
C ARG A 375 -6.72 7.35 -1.74
N TYR A 376 -7.01 8.23 -0.78
CA TYR A 376 -8.31 8.26 -0.10
C TYR A 376 -9.46 8.62 -1.04
N MET A 377 -9.13 9.21 -2.20
CA MET A 377 -10.12 9.60 -3.20
C MET A 377 -10.51 8.49 -4.17
N TYR A 378 -9.93 7.29 -4.07
CA TYR A 378 -10.19 6.20 -5.02
C TYR A 378 -11.67 5.86 -5.18
N LEU A 379 -12.42 5.66 -4.09
CA LEU A 379 -13.86 5.44 -4.12
C LEU A 379 -14.67 6.75 -4.05
N PRO A 380 -14.34 7.73 -3.18
CA PRO A 380 -15.14 8.95 -3.05
C PRO A 380 -15.29 9.78 -4.33
N SER A 381 -14.30 9.75 -5.22
CA SER A 381 -14.32 10.48 -6.50
C SER A 381 -15.47 10.09 -7.44
N LEU A 382 -16.04 8.89 -7.28
CA LEU A 382 -17.14 8.40 -8.14
C LEU A 382 -18.38 9.30 -8.12
N GLY A 383 -18.73 9.87 -6.95
CA GLY A 383 -19.85 10.79 -6.84
C GLY A 383 -19.66 12.05 -7.69
N PRO A 384 -18.61 12.83 -7.47
CA PRO A 384 -18.26 13.98 -8.31
C PRO A 384 -18.08 13.65 -9.79
N PHE A 385 -17.40 12.55 -10.13
CA PHE A 385 -17.21 12.15 -11.54
C PHE A 385 -18.53 11.82 -12.23
N LEU A 386 -19.48 11.18 -11.52
CA LEU A 386 -20.81 10.93 -12.06
C LEU A 386 -21.56 12.25 -12.34
N LEU A 387 -21.43 13.25 -11.46
CA LEU A 387 -22.02 14.57 -11.71
C LEU A 387 -21.43 15.22 -12.94
N ILE A 388 -20.11 15.18 -13.13
CA ILE A 388 -19.45 15.70 -14.34
C ILE A 388 -19.95 14.94 -15.58
N GLY A 389 -20.09 13.62 -15.51
CA GLY A 389 -20.68 12.82 -16.57
C GLY A 389 -22.10 13.21 -16.92
N LEU A 390 -22.95 13.49 -15.90
CA LEU A 390 -24.32 13.96 -16.11
C LEU A 390 -24.37 15.36 -16.70
N ILE A 391 -23.46 16.25 -16.30
CA ILE A 391 -23.31 17.59 -16.89
C ILE A 391 -22.94 17.48 -18.37
N ALA A 392 -21.99 16.60 -18.73
CA ALA A 392 -21.62 16.37 -20.11
C ALA A 392 -22.81 15.85 -20.95
N ALA A 393 -23.59 14.93 -20.39
CA ALA A 393 -24.82 14.43 -21.01
C ALA A 393 -25.88 15.53 -21.17
N TRP A 394 -25.98 16.44 -20.21
CA TRP A 394 -26.89 17.58 -20.28
C TRP A 394 -26.48 18.59 -21.34
N VAL A 395 -25.18 18.95 -21.42
CA VAL A 395 -24.64 19.82 -22.49
C VAL A 395 -24.92 19.23 -23.85
N TRP A 396 -24.72 17.92 -24.00
CA TRP A 396 -25.06 17.22 -25.25
C TRP A 396 -26.56 17.30 -25.60
N ALA A 397 -27.44 17.10 -24.62
CA ALA A 397 -28.88 17.21 -24.80
C ALA A 397 -29.30 18.63 -25.21
N LYS A 398 -28.69 19.64 -24.60
CA LYS A 398 -28.95 21.03 -24.94
C LYS A 398 -28.50 21.34 -26.36
N ALA A 399 -27.36 20.78 -26.80
CA ALA A 399 -26.92 20.88 -28.19
C ALA A 399 -27.91 20.26 -29.18
N ASP A 400 -28.54 19.12 -28.85
CA ASP A 400 -29.58 18.49 -29.69
C ASP A 400 -30.82 19.38 -29.88
N SER A 401 -31.12 20.25 -28.92
CA SER A 401 -32.28 21.15 -29.01
C SER A 401 -32.02 22.44 -29.81
N LEU A 402 -30.80 22.70 -30.26
CA LEU A 402 -30.43 23.87 -31.07
C LEU A 402 -30.60 23.58 -32.57
N ASN A 403 -31.47 24.33 -33.24
CA ASN A 403 -31.74 24.17 -34.70
C ASN A 403 -30.51 24.57 -35.54
N GLN A 404 -29.87 25.70 -35.24
CA GLN A 404 -28.65 26.16 -35.85
C GLN A 404 -27.51 26.14 -34.80
N GLY A 405 -26.34 25.63 -35.16
CA GLY A 405 -25.22 25.50 -34.23
C GLY A 405 -25.10 24.16 -33.48
N SER A 406 -26.06 23.23 -33.56
CA SER A 406 -25.99 21.93 -32.93
C SER A 406 -24.71 21.15 -33.24
N ARG A 407 -24.25 21.18 -34.50
CA ARG A 407 -22.99 20.52 -34.93
C ARG A 407 -21.76 21.16 -34.28
N THR A 408 -21.71 22.48 -34.22
CA THR A 408 -20.61 23.24 -33.61
C THR A 408 -20.50 22.96 -32.12
N VAL A 409 -21.62 23.04 -31.36
CA VAL A 409 -21.63 22.74 -29.92
C VAL A 409 -21.19 21.30 -29.65
N LYS A 410 -21.66 20.33 -30.43
CA LYS A 410 -21.22 18.93 -30.31
C LYS A 410 -19.73 18.75 -30.62
N ALA A 411 -19.24 19.37 -31.69
CA ALA A 411 -17.81 19.34 -32.04
C ALA A 411 -16.95 19.94 -30.92
N VAL A 412 -17.36 21.08 -30.37
CA VAL A 412 -16.66 21.69 -29.22
C VAL A 412 -16.72 20.76 -28.00
N THR A 413 -17.86 20.16 -27.68
CA THR A 413 -18.00 19.23 -26.56
C THR A 413 -17.05 18.03 -26.71
N ILE A 414 -16.96 17.47 -27.91
CA ILE A 414 -16.04 16.36 -28.21
C ILE A 414 -14.59 16.81 -28.10
N ALA A 415 -14.25 17.98 -28.64
CA ALA A 415 -12.88 18.53 -28.56
C ALA A 415 -12.45 18.78 -27.11
N VAL A 416 -13.34 19.32 -26.26
CA VAL A 416 -13.11 19.51 -24.82
C VAL A 416 -12.91 18.16 -24.13
N ALA A 417 -13.76 17.16 -24.44
CA ALA A 417 -13.62 15.82 -23.85
C ALA A 417 -12.28 15.17 -24.22
N ILE A 418 -11.86 15.25 -25.50
CA ILE A 418 -10.58 14.73 -25.97
C ILE A 418 -9.41 15.48 -25.29
N SER A 419 -9.47 16.80 -25.23
CA SER A 419 -8.45 17.62 -24.55
C SER A 419 -8.33 17.26 -23.07
N LEU A 420 -9.44 17.02 -22.39
CA LEU A 420 -9.47 16.59 -20.99
C LEU A 420 -8.82 15.22 -20.82
N VAL A 421 -9.16 14.25 -21.68
CA VAL A 421 -8.55 12.90 -21.68
C VAL A 421 -7.04 12.98 -21.87
N ILE A 422 -6.57 13.77 -22.84
CA ILE A 422 -5.13 13.97 -23.11
C ILE A 422 -4.45 14.62 -21.90
N SER A 423 -5.03 15.70 -21.36
CA SER A 423 -4.46 16.44 -20.23
C SER A 423 -4.39 15.58 -18.96
N LEU A 424 -5.45 14.83 -18.65
CA LEU A 424 -5.45 13.92 -17.50
C LEU A 424 -4.47 12.76 -17.70
N SER A 425 -4.41 12.17 -18.90
CA SER A 425 -3.44 11.13 -19.22
C SER A 425 -2.00 11.64 -19.05
N TYR A 426 -1.69 12.83 -19.53
CA TYR A 426 -0.38 13.45 -19.36
C TYR A 426 -0.04 13.70 -17.88
N ALA A 427 -0.99 14.23 -17.10
CA ALA A 427 -0.81 14.46 -15.67
C ALA A 427 -0.62 13.13 -14.91
N THR A 428 -1.35 12.09 -15.29
CA THR A 428 -1.22 10.73 -14.74
C THR A 428 0.15 10.13 -15.05
N LEU A 429 0.62 10.23 -16.29
CA LEU A 429 1.97 9.78 -16.67
C LEU A 429 3.07 10.49 -15.87
N LYS A 430 2.96 11.82 -15.70
CA LYS A 430 3.90 12.58 -14.84
C LYS A 430 3.83 12.12 -13.38
N ARG A 431 2.64 11.83 -12.87
CA ARG A 431 2.49 11.38 -11.49
C ARG A 431 3.01 9.95 -11.29
N ILE A 432 2.84 9.04 -12.27
CA ILE A 432 3.42 7.70 -12.27
C ILE A 432 4.95 7.77 -12.15
N ALA A 433 5.60 8.68 -12.89
CA ALA A 433 7.05 8.84 -12.85
C ALA A 433 7.59 9.27 -11.46
N VAL A 434 6.76 9.89 -10.62
CA VAL A 434 7.12 10.21 -9.22
C VAL A 434 7.24 8.95 -8.37
N TRP A 435 6.47 7.91 -8.67
CA TRP A 435 6.46 6.62 -7.97
C TRP A 435 7.48 5.63 -8.54
N ARG A 436 8.44 6.07 -9.36
CA ARG A 436 9.38 5.19 -10.04
C ARG A 436 10.31 4.46 -9.07
N ASP A 437 10.83 5.18 -8.08
CA ASP A 437 11.77 4.67 -7.07
C ASP A 437 11.74 5.57 -5.81
N ASP A 438 12.42 5.13 -4.74
CA ASP A 438 12.49 5.86 -3.48
C ASP A 438 13.04 7.29 -3.64
N PHE A 439 14.03 7.46 -4.51
CA PHE A 439 14.69 8.74 -4.69
C PHE A 439 13.76 9.78 -5.35
N THR A 440 13.10 9.39 -6.44
CA THR A 440 12.15 10.28 -7.14
C THR A 440 10.95 10.61 -6.26
N LEU A 441 10.43 9.63 -5.52
CA LEU A 441 9.32 9.80 -4.59
C LEU A 441 9.69 10.77 -3.46
N SER A 442 10.81 10.52 -2.76
CA SER A 442 11.24 11.33 -1.62
C SER A 442 11.62 12.75 -2.04
N THR A 443 12.25 12.92 -3.23
CA THR A 443 12.54 14.24 -3.79
C THR A 443 11.26 15.04 -4.05
N ASP A 444 10.21 14.40 -4.60
CA ASP A 444 8.92 15.07 -4.81
C ASP A 444 8.26 15.45 -3.46
N MET A 445 8.40 14.60 -2.44
CA MET A 445 7.89 14.89 -1.09
C MET A 445 8.57 16.09 -0.43
N VAL A 446 9.91 16.15 -0.46
CA VAL A 446 10.67 17.28 0.10
C VAL A 446 10.32 18.57 -0.63
N ARG A 447 10.24 18.53 -1.98
CA ARG A 447 9.86 19.70 -2.78
C ARG A 447 8.48 20.27 -2.41
N LYS A 448 7.52 19.40 -2.03
CA LYS A 448 6.13 19.78 -1.72
C LYS A 448 5.91 20.08 -0.24
N SER A 449 6.72 19.50 0.62
CA SER A 449 6.63 19.63 2.08
C SER A 449 8.01 19.82 2.69
N PRO A 450 8.71 20.93 2.36
CA PRO A 450 10.09 21.17 2.82
C PRO A 450 10.20 21.41 4.33
N ASP A 451 9.09 21.74 4.99
CA ASP A 451 9.03 21.99 6.43
C ASP A 451 8.56 20.75 7.23
N ALA A 452 8.62 19.56 6.63
CA ALA A 452 8.25 18.31 7.27
C ALA A 452 9.44 17.35 7.40
N ALA A 453 9.65 16.78 8.60
CA ALA A 453 10.82 15.92 8.89
C ALA A 453 10.79 14.59 8.13
N ILE A 454 9.62 13.96 7.98
CA ILE A 454 9.47 12.65 7.34
C ILE A 454 9.97 12.64 5.88
N PRO A 455 9.63 13.61 5.00
CA PRO A 455 10.19 13.68 3.65
C PRO A 455 11.72 13.73 3.60
N HIS A 456 12.34 14.54 4.47
CA HIS A 456 13.80 14.64 4.57
C HIS A 456 14.42 13.32 5.03
N THR A 457 13.81 12.65 6.03
CA THR A 457 14.28 11.33 6.48
C THR A 457 14.23 10.30 5.34
N ASN A 458 13.14 10.25 4.58
CA ASN A 458 12.99 9.34 3.46
C ASN A 458 14.00 9.64 2.33
N LEU A 459 14.27 10.91 2.05
CA LEU A 459 15.28 11.30 1.05
C LEU A 459 16.70 10.93 1.53
N GLY A 460 16.98 11.12 2.83
CA GLY A 460 18.23 10.66 3.44
C GLY A 460 18.42 9.15 3.32
N ILE A 461 17.38 8.35 3.55
CA ILE A 461 17.40 6.89 3.34
C ILE A 461 17.66 6.55 1.86
N ALA A 462 17.02 7.26 0.92
CA ALA A 462 17.24 7.06 -0.50
C ALA A 462 18.69 7.37 -0.91
N TYR A 463 19.30 8.41 -0.35
CA TYR A 463 20.73 8.71 -0.54
C TYR A 463 21.64 7.63 0.08
N LEU A 464 21.31 7.10 1.28
CA LEU A 464 22.05 6.00 1.89
C LEU A 464 22.08 4.73 1.02
N LYS A 465 20.97 4.41 0.36
CA LYS A 465 20.89 3.28 -0.59
C LYS A 465 21.80 3.48 -1.81
N GLN A 466 21.94 4.72 -2.26
CA GLN A 466 22.85 5.10 -3.36
C GLN A 466 24.30 5.31 -2.92
N ASN A 467 24.63 5.01 -1.64
CA ASN A 467 25.94 5.28 -1.03
C ASN A 467 26.39 6.76 -1.08
N ARG A 468 25.44 7.68 -1.19
CA ARG A 468 25.66 9.12 -1.18
C ARG A 468 25.58 9.64 0.26
N LEU A 469 26.64 9.34 1.02
CA LEU A 469 26.62 9.47 2.48
C LEU A 469 26.56 10.92 2.97
N ALA A 470 27.24 11.85 2.30
CA ALA A 470 27.23 13.26 2.68
C ALA A 470 25.85 13.90 2.52
N GLU A 471 25.18 13.61 1.40
CA GLU A 471 23.81 14.09 1.15
C GLU A 471 22.81 13.45 2.11
N ALA A 472 22.99 12.17 2.46
CA ALA A 472 22.15 11.49 3.46
C ALA A 472 22.26 12.19 4.83
N VAL A 473 23.47 12.48 5.31
CA VAL A 473 23.72 13.21 6.56
C VAL A 473 23.06 14.60 6.52
N HIS A 474 23.18 15.32 5.40
CA HIS A 474 22.54 16.62 5.24
C HIS A 474 21.02 16.55 5.42
N GLU A 475 20.37 15.58 4.78
CA GLU A 475 18.92 15.42 4.85
C GLU A 475 18.45 14.98 6.27
N PHE A 476 19.19 14.10 6.94
CA PHE A 476 18.86 13.74 8.33
C PHE A 476 19.02 14.92 9.28
N HIS A 477 20.03 15.76 9.12
CA HIS A 477 20.13 17.00 9.88
C HIS A 477 18.99 17.97 9.59
N ALA A 478 18.54 18.08 8.33
CA ALA A 478 17.36 18.86 8.00
C ALA A 478 16.11 18.32 8.70
N ALA A 479 15.92 16.99 8.71
CA ALA A 479 14.83 16.35 9.44
C ALA A 479 14.87 16.64 10.93
N LEU A 480 16.04 16.50 11.57
CA LEU A 480 16.24 16.71 13.01
C LEU A 480 16.13 18.19 13.41
N LYS A 481 16.46 19.12 12.53
CA LYS A 481 16.18 20.56 12.75
C LYS A 481 14.68 20.84 12.82
N LEU A 482 13.86 20.12 12.06
CA LEU A 482 12.40 20.25 12.04
C LEU A 482 11.73 19.49 13.19
N MET A 483 12.28 18.35 13.57
CA MET A 483 11.78 17.47 14.66
C MET A 483 12.97 16.89 15.43
N PRO A 484 13.47 17.58 16.47
CA PRO A 484 14.64 17.13 17.23
C PRO A 484 14.46 15.83 18.03
N ASP A 485 13.23 15.44 18.30
CA ASP A 485 12.84 14.21 19.02
C ASP A 485 12.43 13.06 18.10
N PHE A 486 12.92 13.05 16.85
CA PHE A 486 12.60 12.02 15.88
C PHE A 486 13.59 10.85 15.95
N ALA A 487 13.27 9.83 16.75
CA ALA A 487 14.14 8.68 17.03
C ALA A 487 14.60 7.96 15.75
N GLU A 488 13.72 7.80 14.76
CA GLU A 488 14.03 7.16 13.48
C GLU A 488 15.06 7.96 12.67
N ALA A 489 15.02 9.29 12.70
CA ALA A 489 15.99 10.14 12.03
C ALA A 489 17.37 10.06 12.69
N HIS A 490 17.43 10.05 14.04
CA HIS A 490 18.67 9.81 14.78
C HIS A 490 19.29 8.46 14.45
N ASN A 491 18.49 7.38 14.46
CA ASN A 491 18.98 6.04 14.09
C ASN A 491 19.54 6.02 12.66
N ASN A 492 18.88 6.67 11.70
CA ASN A 492 19.34 6.70 10.31
C ASN A 492 20.59 7.58 10.12
N LEU A 493 20.71 8.67 10.89
CA LEU A 493 21.92 9.48 10.92
C LEU A 493 23.09 8.69 11.49
N GLY A 494 22.87 7.94 12.59
CA GLY A 494 23.85 7.01 13.14
C GLY A 494 24.33 5.98 12.10
N ASN A 495 23.39 5.42 11.32
CA ASN A 495 23.74 4.51 10.21
C ASN A 495 24.60 5.20 9.13
N ALA A 496 24.30 6.46 8.79
CA ALA A 496 25.11 7.22 7.85
C ALA A 496 26.54 7.42 8.37
N TYR A 497 26.69 7.82 9.63
CA TYR A 497 28.00 7.97 10.27
C TYR A 497 28.75 6.64 10.37
N ALA A 498 28.09 5.55 10.74
CA ALA A 498 28.70 4.22 10.81
C ALA A 498 29.22 3.74 9.44
N LYS A 499 28.55 4.10 8.34
CA LYS A 499 29.03 3.85 6.98
C LYS A 499 30.20 4.75 6.57
N GLN A 500 30.28 5.97 7.10
CA GLN A 500 31.44 6.86 6.95
C GLN A 500 32.64 6.48 7.86
N ASN A 501 32.47 5.43 8.68
CA ASN A 501 33.41 5.01 9.72
C ASN A 501 33.60 6.07 10.86
N HIS A 502 32.64 6.99 11.03
CA HIS A 502 32.57 7.93 12.17
C HIS A 502 31.82 7.24 13.31
N LEU A 503 32.51 6.31 13.98
CA LEU A 503 31.85 5.37 14.91
C LEU A 503 31.39 6.05 16.21
N ASP A 504 32.10 7.07 16.69
CA ASP A 504 31.73 7.77 17.92
C ASP A 504 30.46 8.61 17.73
N GLU A 505 30.36 9.31 16.59
CA GLU A 505 29.16 10.03 16.21
C GLU A 505 27.98 9.08 15.99
N ALA A 506 28.22 7.92 15.36
CA ALA A 506 27.19 6.91 15.17
C ALA A 506 26.64 6.41 16.52
N VAL A 507 27.52 6.07 17.49
CA VAL A 507 27.13 5.65 18.84
C VAL A 507 26.31 6.73 19.52
N HIS A 508 26.71 8.00 19.43
CA HIS A 508 25.97 9.13 20.01
C HIS A 508 24.54 9.21 19.46
N GLU A 509 24.39 9.09 18.17
CA GLU A 509 23.08 9.17 17.51
C GLU A 509 22.18 7.97 17.84
N PHE A 510 22.73 6.75 17.90
CA PHE A 510 21.97 5.56 18.32
C PHE A 510 21.52 5.65 19.77
N LEU A 511 22.38 6.11 20.69
CA LEU A 511 22.02 6.34 22.09
C LEU A 511 20.92 7.41 22.22
N THR A 512 20.98 8.45 21.40
CA THR A 512 19.93 9.48 21.36
C THR A 512 18.61 8.89 20.87
N ALA A 513 18.63 8.07 19.81
CA ALA A 513 17.46 7.36 19.33
C ALA A 513 16.83 6.48 20.41
N LEU A 514 17.66 5.72 21.16
CA LEU A 514 17.21 4.85 22.26
C LEU A 514 16.70 5.62 23.48
N LYS A 515 17.25 6.79 23.76
CA LYS A 515 16.74 7.69 24.79
C LYS A 515 15.35 8.21 24.47
N LEU A 516 15.07 8.47 23.20
CA LEU A 516 13.75 8.92 22.70
C LEU A 516 12.75 7.76 22.61
N LYS A 517 13.22 6.57 22.23
CA LYS A 517 12.41 5.36 22.02
C LYS A 517 13.18 4.13 22.47
N SER A 518 13.00 3.76 23.73
CA SER A 518 13.74 2.66 24.39
C SER A 518 13.37 1.26 23.88
N ASP A 519 12.25 1.10 23.19
CA ASP A 519 11.78 -0.16 22.57
C ASP A 519 12.12 -0.25 21.07
N PHE A 520 13.24 0.36 20.65
CA PHE A 520 13.66 0.42 19.26
C PHE A 520 14.70 -0.66 18.94
N ALA A 521 14.23 -1.87 18.58
CA ALA A 521 15.08 -3.03 18.35
C ALA A 521 16.17 -2.79 17.28
N GLU A 522 15.86 -2.07 16.19
CA GLU A 522 16.84 -1.73 15.15
C GLU A 522 17.95 -0.81 15.67
N ALA A 523 17.62 0.16 16.53
CA ALA A 523 18.63 1.05 17.08
C ALA A 523 19.56 0.31 18.05
N HIS A 524 19.05 -0.63 18.86
CA HIS A 524 19.87 -1.53 19.66
C HIS A 524 20.81 -2.37 18.80
N SER A 525 20.31 -3.00 17.73
CA SER A 525 21.12 -3.80 16.80
C SER A 525 22.20 -2.94 16.13
N ASN A 526 21.87 -1.74 15.66
CA ASN A 526 22.80 -0.81 15.03
C ASN A 526 23.88 -0.30 15.99
N LEU A 527 23.49 -0.01 17.23
CA LEU A 527 24.45 0.35 18.31
C LEU A 527 25.39 -0.80 18.62
N GLY A 528 24.87 -2.03 18.70
CA GLY A 528 25.67 -3.24 18.86
C GLY A 528 26.70 -3.41 17.74
N MET A 529 26.30 -3.20 16.48
CA MET A 529 27.22 -3.21 15.35
C MET A 529 28.30 -2.11 15.44
N ALA A 530 27.93 -0.91 15.87
CA ALA A 530 28.90 0.16 16.06
C ALA A 530 29.92 -0.18 17.15
N TYR A 531 29.48 -0.71 18.29
CA TYR A 531 30.36 -1.20 19.35
C TYR A 531 31.25 -2.34 18.88
N ALA A 532 30.71 -3.31 18.14
CA ALA A 532 31.50 -4.41 17.58
C ALA A 532 32.61 -3.92 16.63
N LYS A 533 32.34 -2.90 15.81
CA LYS A 533 33.35 -2.24 14.95
C LYS A 533 34.41 -1.50 15.78
N GLN A 534 34.05 -0.93 16.94
CA GLN A 534 35.00 -0.33 17.89
C GLN A 534 35.76 -1.39 18.73
N ASN A 535 35.53 -2.69 18.50
CA ASN A 535 36.05 -3.80 19.31
C ASN A 535 35.55 -3.83 20.77
N ARG A 536 34.43 -3.17 21.06
CA ARG A 536 33.74 -3.14 22.37
C ARG A 536 32.74 -4.29 22.43
N LEU A 537 33.25 -5.53 22.51
CA LEU A 537 32.43 -6.73 22.25
C LEU A 537 31.42 -7.01 23.35
N GLU A 538 31.70 -6.71 24.63
CA GLU A 538 30.74 -6.88 25.73
C GLU A 538 29.51 -5.98 25.55
N GLU A 539 29.74 -4.70 25.22
CA GLU A 539 28.66 -3.76 24.98
C GLU A 539 27.86 -4.14 23.73
N ALA A 540 28.54 -4.63 22.68
CA ALA A 540 27.87 -5.13 21.47
C ALA A 540 26.93 -6.30 21.80
N VAL A 541 27.38 -7.29 22.55
CA VAL A 541 26.57 -8.44 22.99
C VAL A 541 25.35 -7.96 23.80
N HIS A 542 25.55 -7.01 24.74
CA HIS A 542 24.45 -6.47 25.52
C HIS A 542 23.36 -5.84 24.63
N GLU A 543 23.76 -5.05 23.65
CA GLU A 543 22.82 -4.36 22.76
C GLU A 543 22.11 -5.33 21.81
N PHE A 544 22.80 -6.36 21.28
CA PHE A 544 22.13 -7.40 20.46
C PHE A 544 21.12 -8.21 21.27
N ILE A 545 21.44 -8.56 22.54
CA ILE A 545 20.48 -9.22 23.44
C ILE A 545 19.27 -8.30 23.71
N ALA A 546 19.48 -7.00 23.88
CA ALA A 546 18.39 -6.05 24.06
C ALA A 546 17.51 -6.00 22.80
N ALA A 547 18.08 -5.97 21.60
CA ALA A 547 17.36 -6.04 20.35
C ALA A 547 16.50 -7.32 20.25
N LEU A 548 17.06 -8.48 20.60
CA LEU A 548 16.39 -9.79 20.55
C LEU A 548 15.31 -9.96 21.63
N LYS A 549 15.45 -9.31 22.79
CA LYS A 549 14.35 -9.24 23.80
C LYS A 549 13.14 -8.49 23.27
N LEU A 550 13.35 -7.43 22.46
CA LEU A 550 12.28 -6.66 21.84
C LEU A 550 11.70 -7.37 20.61
N ARG A 551 12.55 -8.04 19.82
CA ARG A 551 12.17 -8.76 18.61
C ARG A 551 12.91 -10.10 18.53
N PRO A 552 12.31 -11.18 19.07
CA PRO A 552 12.93 -12.51 19.08
C PRO A 552 13.12 -13.16 17.71
N ASP A 553 12.42 -12.66 16.68
CA ASP A 553 12.50 -13.12 15.29
C ASP A 553 13.39 -12.22 14.41
N TYR A 554 14.37 -11.54 15.00
CA TYR A 554 15.29 -10.65 14.29
C TYR A 554 16.56 -11.41 13.83
N ALA A 555 16.46 -12.07 12.66
CA ALA A 555 17.55 -12.90 12.11
C ALA A 555 18.91 -12.18 12.06
N GLU A 556 18.95 -10.91 11.62
CA GLU A 556 20.19 -10.12 11.54
C GLU A 556 20.83 -9.88 12.93
N ALA A 557 20.00 -9.67 13.97
CA ALA A 557 20.51 -9.48 15.33
C ALA A 557 21.08 -10.79 15.90
N HIS A 558 20.45 -11.95 15.61
CA HIS A 558 21.02 -13.27 15.93
C HIS A 558 22.37 -13.48 15.23
N TYR A 559 22.44 -13.20 13.93
CA TYR A 559 23.69 -13.30 13.15
C TYR A 559 24.80 -12.42 13.75
N ASN A 560 24.50 -11.15 14.05
CA ASN A 560 25.47 -10.23 14.60
C ASN A 560 25.91 -10.60 16.03
N LEU A 561 25.00 -11.15 16.84
CA LEU A 561 25.31 -11.69 18.18
C LEU A 561 26.21 -12.92 18.07
N GLY A 562 25.94 -13.83 17.12
CA GLY A 562 26.80 -14.97 16.82
C GLY A 562 28.23 -14.54 16.48
N ASN A 563 28.37 -13.55 15.60
CA ASN A 563 29.68 -12.96 15.27
C ASN A 563 30.38 -12.31 16.48
N ALA A 564 29.62 -11.63 17.33
CA ALA A 564 30.20 -11.02 18.54
C ALA A 564 30.70 -12.09 19.52
N TYR A 565 29.96 -13.19 19.72
CA TYR A 565 30.38 -14.34 20.52
C TYR A 565 31.60 -15.04 19.93
N ALA A 566 31.65 -15.27 18.63
CA ALA A 566 32.80 -15.86 17.94
C ALA A 566 34.07 -15.05 18.19
N ARG A 567 33.97 -13.72 18.03
CA ARG A 567 35.12 -12.81 18.32
C ARG A 567 35.56 -12.79 19.80
N GLN A 568 34.68 -13.17 20.73
CA GLN A 568 34.96 -13.38 22.15
C GLN A 568 35.47 -14.81 22.44
N ASN A 569 35.65 -15.66 21.41
CA ASN A 569 35.98 -17.10 21.54
C ASN A 569 34.92 -17.93 22.31
N ARG A 570 33.66 -17.48 22.29
CA ARG A 570 32.49 -18.13 22.91
C ARG A 570 31.78 -18.96 21.84
N LEU A 571 32.44 -20.03 21.41
CA LEU A 571 32.07 -20.77 20.18
C LEU A 571 30.70 -21.46 20.27
N GLU A 572 30.34 -22.02 21.43
CA GLU A 572 29.04 -22.68 21.62
C GLU A 572 27.86 -21.69 21.52
N GLU A 573 27.99 -20.51 22.14
CA GLU A 573 26.98 -19.47 22.04
C GLU A 573 26.90 -18.94 20.60
N ALA A 574 28.03 -18.79 19.92
CA ALA A 574 28.06 -18.41 18.51
C ALA A 574 27.28 -19.39 17.62
N VAL A 575 27.50 -20.71 17.78
CA VAL A 575 26.77 -21.76 17.07
C VAL A 575 25.27 -21.64 17.33
N HIS A 576 24.86 -21.44 18.60
CA HIS A 576 23.43 -21.31 18.94
C HIS A 576 22.77 -20.13 18.20
N GLU A 577 23.43 -18.99 18.16
CA GLU A 577 22.89 -17.78 17.57
C GLU A 577 22.89 -17.86 16.02
N PHE A 578 23.91 -18.44 15.39
CA PHE A 578 23.88 -18.69 13.94
C PHE A 578 22.77 -19.65 13.53
N ILE A 579 22.57 -20.75 14.29
CA ILE A 579 21.43 -21.67 14.06
C ILE A 579 20.10 -20.94 14.24
N ALA A 580 19.95 -20.05 15.23
CA ALA A 580 18.75 -19.24 15.41
C ALA A 580 18.51 -18.31 14.22
N SER A 581 19.56 -17.65 13.71
CA SER A 581 19.49 -16.84 12.50
C SER A 581 19.04 -17.64 11.28
N LEU A 582 19.64 -18.82 11.06
CA LEU A 582 19.33 -19.71 9.93
C LEU A 582 17.93 -20.33 10.01
N LYS A 583 17.39 -20.58 11.20
CA LYS A 583 15.97 -20.97 11.38
C LYS A 583 15.00 -19.91 10.89
N LEU A 584 15.38 -18.63 11.04
CA LEU A 584 14.59 -17.49 10.60
C LEU A 584 14.83 -17.15 9.12
N ARG A 585 16.06 -17.33 8.65
CA ARG A 585 16.49 -17.07 7.26
C ARG A 585 17.36 -18.21 6.75
N PRO A 586 16.77 -19.32 6.25
CA PRO A 586 17.50 -20.49 5.79
C PRO A 586 18.37 -20.26 4.53
N ASP A 587 18.17 -19.16 3.83
CA ASP A 587 18.85 -18.77 2.59
C ASP A 587 19.96 -17.71 2.81
N ASP A 588 20.49 -17.57 4.02
CA ASP A 588 21.61 -16.67 4.31
C ASP A 588 22.95 -17.41 4.16
N ALA A 589 23.55 -17.34 2.96
CA ALA A 589 24.86 -17.97 2.67
C ALA A 589 25.98 -17.52 3.62
N ARG A 590 25.94 -16.27 4.11
CA ARG A 590 26.94 -15.76 5.07
C ARG A 590 26.84 -16.49 6.41
N ALA A 591 25.62 -16.68 6.90
CA ALA A 591 25.40 -17.35 8.18
C ALA A 591 25.80 -18.83 8.11
N HIS A 592 25.55 -19.53 6.99
CA HIS A 592 26.04 -20.87 6.75
C HIS A 592 27.58 -20.93 6.71
N ASN A 593 28.22 -20.03 5.97
CA ASN A 593 29.66 -19.95 5.90
C ASN A 593 30.33 -19.69 7.27
N ASP A 594 29.78 -18.72 8.03
CA ASP A 594 30.36 -18.38 9.35
C ASP A 594 30.08 -19.46 10.39
N LEU A 595 28.94 -20.15 10.35
CA LEU A 595 28.66 -21.32 11.18
C LEU A 595 29.62 -22.47 10.85
N GLY A 596 29.87 -22.72 9.55
CA GLY A 596 30.88 -23.71 9.09
C GLY A 596 32.29 -23.39 9.60
N ALA A 597 32.67 -22.10 9.59
CA ALA A 597 33.97 -21.67 10.13
C ALA A 597 34.08 -21.95 11.65
N ILE A 598 33.03 -21.68 12.42
CA ILE A 598 32.99 -22.00 13.86
C ILE A 598 33.09 -23.52 14.11
N TYR A 599 32.38 -24.34 13.29
CA TYR A 599 32.52 -25.80 13.39
C TYR A 599 33.94 -26.27 13.06
N MET A 600 34.64 -25.64 12.11
CA MET A 600 36.06 -25.93 11.86
C MET A 600 36.92 -25.60 13.09
N GLU A 601 36.75 -24.46 13.75
CA GLU A 601 37.47 -24.08 14.96
C GLU A 601 37.23 -25.09 16.10
N GLN A 602 36.03 -25.67 16.18
CA GLN A 602 35.68 -26.73 17.11
C GLN A 602 36.15 -28.12 16.67
N ASN A 603 36.84 -28.24 15.54
CA ASN A 603 37.27 -29.52 14.91
C ASN A 603 36.07 -30.43 14.54
N ARG A 604 34.88 -29.87 14.30
CA ARG A 604 33.66 -30.56 13.86
C ARG A 604 33.61 -30.51 12.32
N LEU A 605 34.52 -31.23 11.68
CA LEU A 605 34.79 -31.05 10.25
C LEU A 605 33.63 -31.51 9.33
N GLU A 606 32.85 -32.53 9.71
CA GLU A 606 31.73 -33.01 8.91
C GLU A 606 30.61 -31.96 8.88
N GLU A 607 30.32 -31.35 10.05
CA GLU A 607 29.30 -30.29 10.13
C GLU A 607 29.76 -29.02 9.41
N ALA A 608 31.05 -28.70 9.50
CA ALA A 608 31.62 -27.58 8.75
C ALA A 608 31.45 -27.76 7.23
N VAL A 609 31.77 -28.94 6.68
CA VAL A 609 31.57 -29.26 5.27
C VAL A 609 30.10 -29.12 4.85
N HIS A 610 29.19 -29.63 5.68
CA HIS A 610 27.76 -29.51 5.42
C HIS A 610 27.32 -28.05 5.28
N GLU A 611 27.75 -27.20 6.19
CA GLU A 611 27.35 -25.77 6.19
C GLU A 611 28.00 -25.00 5.02
N PHE A 612 29.27 -25.29 4.66
CA PHE A 612 29.89 -24.67 3.49
C PHE A 612 29.22 -25.08 2.18
N ILE A 613 28.81 -26.34 2.06
CA ILE A 613 28.03 -26.80 0.90
C ILE A 613 26.71 -26.08 0.83
N ALA A 614 25.97 -25.92 1.96
CA ALA A 614 24.74 -25.16 2.01
C ALA A 614 24.94 -23.69 1.60
N ALA A 615 26.04 -23.05 2.03
CA ALA A 615 26.41 -21.72 1.58
C ALA A 615 26.58 -21.64 0.05
N LEU A 616 27.28 -22.64 -0.54
CA LEU A 616 27.54 -22.70 -1.98
C LEU A 616 26.32 -23.10 -2.81
N GLU A 617 25.38 -23.85 -2.27
CA GLU A 617 24.06 -24.08 -2.92
C GLU A 617 23.26 -22.77 -3.09
N ILE A 618 23.39 -21.84 -2.13
CA ILE A 618 22.75 -20.52 -2.17
C ILE A 618 23.56 -19.57 -3.07
N LYS A 619 24.88 -19.56 -2.92
CA LYS A 619 25.80 -18.67 -3.66
C LYS A 619 26.97 -19.45 -4.27
N PRO A 620 26.79 -20.02 -5.47
CA PRO A 620 27.78 -20.90 -6.11
C PRO A 620 29.12 -20.24 -6.49
N ASP A 621 29.19 -18.92 -6.49
CA ASP A 621 30.39 -18.14 -6.82
C ASP A 621 31.05 -17.48 -5.58
N ASP A 622 30.75 -17.98 -4.37
CA ASP A 622 31.36 -17.47 -3.15
C ASP A 622 32.75 -18.03 -2.93
N SER A 623 33.75 -17.23 -3.29
CA SER A 623 35.17 -17.59 -3.17
C SER A 623 35.59 -17.94 -1.74
N ASP A 624 35.03 -17.29 -0.74
CA ASP A 624 35.40 -17.50 0.66
C ASP A 624 34.81 -18.81 1.18
N ALA A 625 33.59 -19.16 0.76
CA ALA A 625 32.96 -20.44 1.07
C ALA A 625 33.70 -21.62 0.36
N HIS A 626 34.12 -21.47 -0.90
CA HIS A 626 34.98 -22.46 -1.59
C HIS A 626 36.32 -22.65 -0.88
N TYR A 627 36.95 -21.54 -0.45
CA TYR A 627 38.21 -21.62 0.30
C TYR A 627 38.04 -22.38 1.61
N ASN A 628 36.99 -22.05 2.39
CA ASN A 628 36.71 -22.69 3.67
C ASN A 628 36.35 -24.17 3.50
N LEU A 629 35.59 -24.54 2.46
CA LEU A 629 35.27 -25.92 2.11
C LEU A 629 36.54 -26.70 1.73
N GLY A 630 37.41 -26.09 0.91
CA GLY A 630 38.70 -26.66 0.54
C GLY A 630 39.61 -26.92 1.76
N ALA A 631 39.64 -25.96 2.70
CA ALA A 631 40.39 -26.10 3.96
C ALA A 631 39.79 -27.20 4.86
N ALA A 632 38.45 -27.31 4.94
CA ALA A 632 37.78 -28.39 5.67
C ALA A 632 38.13 -29.78 5.08
N TYR A 633 38.08 -29.92 3.76
CA TYR A 633 38.50 -31.17 3.09
C TYR A 633 39.99 -31.50 3.29
N LEU A 634 40.86 -30.49 3.24
CA LEU A 634 42.29 -30.67 3.53
C LEU A 634 42.52 -31.19 4.96
N ASN A 635 41.77 -30.64 5.95
CA ASN A 635 41.82 -31.08 7.34
C ASN A 635 41.26 -32.52 7.53
N GLN A 636 40.31 -32.93 6.71
CA GLN A 636 39.81 -34.31 6.64
C GLN A 636 40.71 -35.24 5.82
N ASN A 637 41.82 -34.73 5.27
CA ASN A 637 42.71 -35.45 4.35
C ASN A 637 42.02 -35.90 3.04
N ARG A 638 40.93 -35.26 2.64
CA ARG A 638 40.20 -35.46 1.37
C ARG A 638 40.85 -34.59 0.29
N LEU A 639 42.02 -34.99 -0.15
CA LEU A 639 42.92 -34.15 -0.95
C LEU A 639 42.37 -33.83 -2.35
N GLU A 640 41.63 -34.75 -2.97
CA GLU A 640 41.10 -34.56 -4.33
C GLU A 640 40.00 -33.49 -4.31
N GLU A 641 39.10 -33.55 -3.33
CA GLU A 641 38.03 -32.56 -3.15
C GLU A 641 38.62 -31.19 -2.76
N ALA A 642 39.62 -31.16 -1.87
CA ALA A 642 40.32 -29.93 -1.50
C ALA A 642 40.95 -29.22 -2.72
N ILE A 643 41.64 -30.01 -3.59
CA ILE A 643 42.22 -29.50 -4.84
C ILE A 643 41.16 -28.88 -5.74
N HIS A 644 39.99 -29.53 -5.87
CA HIS A 644 38.88 -29.01 -6.68
C HIS A 644 38.43 -27.64 -6.20
N GLU A 645 38.22 -27.50 -4.90
CA GLU A 645 37.76 -26.26 -4.29
C GLU A 645 38.81 -25.14 -4.42
N PHE A 646 40.08 -25.39 -4.11
CA PHE A 646 41.12 -24.38 -4.26
C PHE A 646 41.36 -23.96 -5.74
N ILE A 647 41.21 -24.87 -6.71
CA ILE A 647 41.21 -24.52 -8.12
C ILE A 647 40.02 -23.61 -8.46
N THR A 648 38.85 -23.85 -7.87
CA THR A 648 37.67 -23.00 -8.06
C THR A 648 37.91 -21.61 -7.48
N VAL A 649 38.50 -21.51 -6.28
CA VAL A 649 38.94 -20.22 -5.72
C VAL A 649 39.83 -19.47 -6.68
N LEU A 650 40.87 -20.12 -7.22
CA LEU A 650 41.83 -19.51 -8.15
C LEU A 650 41.22 -19.14 -9.52
N LYS A 651 40.13 -19.78 -9.93
CA LYS A 651 39.33 -19.33 -11.10
C LYS A 651 38.55 -18.06 -10.79
N LEU A 652 38.01 -17.94 -9.60
CA LEU A 652 37.24 -16.77 -9.17
C LEU A 652 38.14 -15.59 -8.77
N LYS A 653 39.26 -15.89 -8.07
CA LYS A 653 40.26 -14.93 -7.58
C LYS A 653 41.67 -15.44 -7.97
N PRO A 654 42.20 -15.15 -9.18
CA PRO A 654 43.49 -15.70 -9.65
C PRO A 654 44.70 -15.33 -8.80
N ASP A 655 44.64 -14.25 -8.05
CA ASP A 655 45.76 -13.74 -7.23
C ASP A 655 45.70 -14.21 -5.76
N ASP A 656 44.80 -15.15 -5.42
CA ASP A 656 44.66 -15.66 -4.05
C ASP A 656 45.87 -16.50 -3.67
N ALA A 657 46.75 -15.92 -2.84
CA ALA A 657 47.99 -16.54 -2.43
C ALA A 657 47.79 -17.72 -1.46
N GLU A 658 46.77 -17.63 -0.59
CA GLU A 658 46.48 -18.68 0.41
C GLU A 658 45.91 -19.93 -0.27
N ALA A 659 44.96 -19.75 -1.22
CA ALA A 659 44.42 -20.85 -1.99
C ALA A 659 45.54 -21.57 -2.83
N ARG A 660 46.46 -20.78 -3.41
CA ARG A 660 47.62 -21.36 -4.14
C ARG A 660 48.51 -22.15 -3.22
N HIS A 661 48.82 -21.63 -2.05
CA HIS A 661 49.67 -22.33 -1.07
C HIS A 661 49.01 -23.62 -0.58
N ASN A 662 47.73 -23.58 -0.23
CA ASN A 662 47.00 -24.77 0.20
C ASN A 662 46.86 -25.83 -0.92
N LEU A 663 46.74 -25.40 -2.17
CA LEU A 663 46.75 -26.29 -3.32
C LEU A 663 48.10 -26.99 -3.47
N GLU A 664 49.22 -26.30 -3.26
CA GLU A 664 50.57 -26.89 -3.25
C GLU A 664 50.71 -27.93 -2.13
N ILE A 665 50.23 -27.61 -0.92
CA ILE A 665 50.21 -28.59 0.20
C ILE A 665 49.42 -29.85 -0.16
N CYS A 666 48.26 -29.70 -0.81
CA CYS A 666 47.49 -30.87 -1.26
C CYS A 666 48.28 -31.73 -2.24
N TYR A 667 48.93 -31.13 -3.23
CA TYR A 667 49.75 -31.88 -4.19
C TYR A 667 50.98 -32.59 -3.54
N GLU A 668 51.62 -31.93 -2.59
CA GLU A 668 52.77 -32.55 -1.86
C GLU A 668 52.28 -33.72 -1.02
N ARG A 669 51.18 -33.61 -0.27
CA ARG A 669 50.62 -34.72 0.51
C ARG A 669 50.21 -35.89 -0.38
N MET A 670 49.59 -35.63 -1.55
CA MET A 670 49.24 -36.68 -2.50
C MET A 670 50.47 -37.43 -3.05
N LYS A 671 51.63 -36.75 -3.21
CA LYS A 671 52.87 -37.38 -3.64
C LYS A 671 53.50 -38.30 -2.56
N THR A 672 53.35 -37.94 -1.29
CA THR A 672 53.87 -38.72 -0.16
C THR A 672 52.99 -39.91 0.20
N MET A 673 51.72 -39.93 -0.25
CA MET A 673 50.80 -41.06 -0.06
C MET A 673 50.88 -42.12 -1.16
N LYS A 674 51.46 -41.77 -2.31
CA LYS A 674 51.85 -42.75 -3.39
C LYS A 674 53.20 -43.32 -3.16
#